data_a272ee7c8eedf1806e2e0adf25e2e41f
#
_entry.id   a272ee7c8eedf1806e2e0adf25e2e41f
#
_cell.length_a   1.000
_cell.length_b   1.000
_cell.length_c   1.000
_cell.angle_alpha   90.00
_cell.angle_beta   90.00
_cell.angle_gamma   90.00
#
_symmetry.space_group_name_H-M   'P 1'
#
loop_
_entity.id
_entity.type
_entity.pdbx_description
1 polymer ?
#
loop_
_entity_poly.entity_id
_entity_poly.type
_entity_poly.pdbx_seq_one_letter_code
_entity_poly.pdbx_strand_id
1 'polypeptide(L)'
;MIRPNRALLPRTGRIAMTFALSLAAISPAALAADAAERLGLPPLPASTEFVQQRTQFQLHTLLTEQRHPKTWNLSEVAAGDPAQALSQLFSVDEDVARAFAALADDPQRMAKLHAASAAVQRALRDGHRIYFYGTGSTGRLAETLESGLWRPFWKRMQADPAWPRIAARLPADLGERVRGEITGGDRALISSLEGFEDLQLIGALQMRDDGIGADDVVFAVTEGGETSAVIGTALAAADQRGAGTDRVWFVYNNPDEVLRPFERSRRVLDDARIHKIALPTGPQAITGSTRMQATTTSLYALGLVLEDALRALLLPHLPAADAQRLGLDAKDSIESRLRGFAGLQRSVAGSAPQLAQWTVREAQAYADGRHATYLAGETLMPVFVDVTERAPTFRLAPLDRTDTAPPASWIRVWAPVATPQAAWDALLHRPFHGLDAAQYRPQFEQKVDDPALRATALRSLERAGAEQQALYDLSWSPANRERLPSQPGDLGVLLRYAGEPVDALARQWWQAAGDAGAGRLTVTVGQGAASSDALQDLDGAAQGIALDLPQRHDPLGLDRTLALKMLLNAHSTAVMARLGRTVGNTMTAVQPGNLKLIGRATYLIQSHVNAVLDGKRWRAQHGDTAPLSYAEANRVLYEAIDQRARLPQASQLPEVELAIVAVLERLDGGRPLDWTDAARRLREKGLNGYLRERN
;
A
#
# COMPACT_ATOMS: atom_id res chain seq x y z
N MET A 1 -61.60 26.08 28.12
CA MET A 1 -62.04 24.65 27.96
C MET A 1 -61.64 24.18 26.62
N ILE A 2 -61.07 23.02 26.53
CA ILE A 2 -60.59 22.17 25.44
C ILE A 2 -59.06 22.03 25.47
N ARG A 3 -58.65 20.85 25.96
CA ARG A 3 -57.25 20.31 25.97
C ARG A 3 -56.92 19.81 24.55
N PRO A 4 -55.67 19.92 24.06
CA PRO A 4 -55.24 19.19 22.89
C PRO A 4 -54.60 17.84 23.28
N ASN A 5 -54.88 16.82 22.46
CA ASN A 5 -54.44 15.45 22.44
C ASN A 5 -52.93 15.32 22.37
N ARG A 6 -52.37 14.42 23.18
CA ARG A 6 -50.98 13.87 23.05
C ARG A 6 -50.97 12.83 21.94
N ALA A 7 -50.20 13.09 20.88
CA ALA A 7 -49.78 12.11 19.91
C ALA A 7 -48.60 11.29 20.45
N LEU A 8 -48.74 9.97 20.46
CA LEU A 8 -47.72 8.99 20.83
C LEU A 8 -46.66 8.90 19.70
N LEU A 9 -45.40 9.16 20.00
CA LEU A 9 -44.26 8.80 19.19
C LEU A 9 -43.80 7.38 19.50
N PRO A 10 -43.39 6.57 18.50
CA PRO A 10 -42.91 5.21 18.77
C PRO A 10 -41.48 5.23 19.37
N ARG A 11 -41.32 4.49 20.44
CA ARG A 11 -40.02 4.21 21.08
C ARG A 11 -39.17 3.34 20.12
N THR A 12 -38.09 3.90 19.54
CA THR A 12 -37.01 3.11 18.96
C THR A 12 -36.23 2.43 20.08
N GLY A 13 -36.35 1.11 20.16
CA GLY A 13 -35.57 0.29 21.08
C GLY A 13 -34.09 0.32 20.71
N ARG A 14 -33.26 0.85 21.59
CA ARG A 14 -31.80 0.63 21.59
C ARG A 14 -31.56 -0.81 22.07
N ILE A 15 -31.21 -1.70 21.15
CA ILE A 15 -30.61 -2.99 21.50
C ILE A 15 -29.13 -2.70 21.78
N ALA A 16 -28.80 -2.49 23.05
CA ALA A 16 -27.41 -2.53 23.52
C ALA A 16 -27.02 -4.01 23.62
N MET A 17 -26.29 -4.50 22.62
CA MET A 17 -25.67 -5.82 22.63
C MET A 17 -24.42 -5.75 23.51
N THR A 18 -24.59 -6.07 24.80
CA THR A 18 -23.48 -6.21 25.75
C THR A 18 -22.82 -7.56 25.47
N PHE A 19 -21.76 -7.60 24.72
CA PHE A 19 -20.85 -8.75 24.67
C PHE A 19 -20.01 -8.74 25.95
N ALA A 20 -20.44 -9.49 26.95
CA ALA A 20 -19.59 -9.88 28.05
C ALA A 20 -18.64 -10.99 27.54
N LEU A 21 -17.42 -10.64 27.15
CA LEU A 21 -16.35 -11.61 26.96
C LEU A 21 -15.90 -12.10 28.33
N SER A 22 -16.40 -13.28 28.72
CA SER A 22 -15.76 -14.10 29.76
C SER A 22 -14.46 -14.67 29.14
N LEU A 23 -13.32 -14.00 29.34
CA LEU A 23 -12.01 -14.60 29.14
C LEU A 23 -11.80 -15.66 30.24
N ALA A 24 -12.27 -16.86 30.01
CA ALA A 24 -11.72 -18.04 30.68
C ALA A 24 -10.32 -18.23 30.08
N ALA A 25 -9.27 -18.07 30.88
CA ALA A 25 -7.90 -18.40 30.51
C ALA A 25 -7.85 -19.91 30.23
N ILE A 26 -7.99 -20.28 28.95
CA ILE A 26 -7.81 -21.67 28.50
C ILE A 26 -6.34 -22.00 28.65
N SER A 27 -6.00 -23.05 29.37
CA SER A 27 -4.62 -23.50 29.59
C SER A 27 -3.92 -23.74 28.23
N PRO A 28 -2.65 -23.34 28.08
CA PRO A 28 -1.85 -23.61 26.88
C PRO A 28 -1.81 -25.08 26.45
N ALA A 29 -1.87 -25.99 27.41
CA ALA A 29 -1.95 -27.44 27.16
C ALA A 29 -3.30 -27.86 26.54
N ALA A 30 -4.40 -27.19 26.85
CA ALA A 30 -5.69 -27.49 26.29
C ALA A 30 -5.80 -27.08 24.81
N LEU A 31 -5.23 -25.92 24.42
CA LEU A 31 -5.20 -25.45 23.02
C LEU A 31 -4.35 -26.36 22.11
N ALA A 32 -3.25 -26.93 22.65
CA ALA A 32 -2.41 -27.88 21.92
C ALA A 32 -3.05 -29.27 21.80
N ALA A 33 -3.87 -29.67 22.77
CA ALA A 33 -4.62 -30.91 22.74
C ALA A 33 -5.74 -30.90 21.70
N ASP A 34 -6.44 -29.76 21.52
CA ASP A 34 -7.53 -29.61 20.56
C ASP A 34 -7.09 -29.81 19.09
N ALA A 35 -5.94 -29.24 18.68
CA ALA A 35 -5.42 -29.40 17.32
C ALA A 35 -4.97 -30.84 17.02
N ALA A 36 -4.42 -31.53 18.02
CA ALA A 36 -4.01 -32.94 17.89
C ALA A 36 -5.23 -33.86 17.76
N GLU A 37 -6.26 -33.64 18.55
CA GLU A 37 -7.48 -34.45 18.56
C GLU A 37 -8.33 -34.23 17.28
N ARG A 38 -8.57 -32.96 16.92
CA ARG A 38 -9.50 -32.61 15.85
C ARG A 38 -8.89 -32.75 14.45
N LEU A 39 -7.64 -32.28 14.28
CA LEU A 39 -6.96 -32.22 12.99
C LEU A 39 -5.93 -33.34 12.80
N GLY A 40 -5.61 -34.11 13.84
CA GLY A 40 -4.59 -35.14 13.79
C GLY A 40 -3.17 -34.59 13.66
N LEU A 41 -2.93 -33.33 14.04
CA LEU A 41 -1.64 -32.67 13.95
C LEU A 41 -0.96 -32.60 15.33
N PRO A 42 0.20 -33.25 15.55
CA PRO A 42 0.91 -33.15 16.80
C PRO A 42 1.33 -31.69 17.09
N PRO A 43 1.50 -31.32 18.37
CA PRO A 43 2.01 -30.01 18.73
C PRO A 43 3.33 -29.70 18.02
N LEU A 44 3.49 -28.45 17.57
CA LEU A 44 4.72 -27.95 16.94
C LEU A 44 5.26 -26.77 17.76
N PRO A 45 6.52 -26.83 18.28
CA PRO A 45 7.07 -25.78 19.12
C PRO A 45 7.00 -24.38 18.51
N ALA A 46 7.31 -24.24 17.22
CA ALA A 46 7.27 -22.95 16.51
C ALA A 46 5.84 -22.33 16.45
N SER A 47 4.82 -23.16 16.23
CA SER A 47 3.42 -22.70 16.25
C SER A 47 2.97 -22.34 17.67
N THR A 48 3.35 -23.15 18.67
CA THR A 48 3.04 -22.87 20.08
C THR A 48 3.69 -21.55 20.53
N GLU A 49 4.97 -21.35 20.19
CA GLU A 49 5.68 -20.11 20.48
C GLU A 49 4.99 -18.91 19.82
N PHE A 50 4.64 -19.02 18.53
CA PHE A 50 3.97 -17.91 17.82
C PHE A 50 2.66 -17.52 18.50
N VAL A 51 1.82 -18.48 18.81
CA VAL A 51 0.51 -18.23 19.42
C VAL A 51 0.62 -17.64 20.83
N GLN A 52 1.59 -18.10 21.63
CA GLN A 52 1.71 -17.73 23.05
C GLN A 52 2.62 -16.52 23.28
N GLN A 53 3.70 -16.35 22.49
CA GLN A 53 4.76 -15.37 22.76
C GLN A 53 4.78 -14.24 21.73
N ARG A 54 4.26 -14.47 20.50
CA ARG A 54 4.26 -13.48 19.41
C ARG A 54 2.90 -12.79 19.27
N THR A 55 2.18 -12.58 20.36
CA THR A 55 0.82 -11.99 20.36
C THR A 55 0.75 -10.63 19.68
N GLN A 56 1.83 -9.87 19.71
CA GLN A 56 1.96 -8.58 19.02
C GLN A 56 1.93 -8.67 17.48
N PHE A 57 1.94 -9.87 16.90
CA PHE A 57 1.78 -10.12 15.47
C PHE A 57 0.42 -10.75 15.12
N GLN A 58 -0.48 -10.88 16.08
CA GLN A 58 -1.87 -11.30 15.89
C GLN A 58 -2.74 -10.08 15.54
N LEU A 59 -2.59 -9.57 14.31
CA LEU A 59 -3.10 -8.25 13.90
C LEU A 59 -4.57 -8.23 13.51
N HIS A 60 -5.27 -9.35 13.58
CA HIS A 60 -6.67 -9.47 13.15
C HIS A 60 -7.67 -8.57 13.93
N THR A 61 -7.27 -8.00 15.06
CA THR A 61 -8.06 -7.03 15.81
C THR A 61 -7.96 -5.61 15.26
N LEU A 62 -6.98 -5.32 14.42
CA LEU A 62 -6.82 -4.02 13.76
C LEU A 62 -7.89 -3.83 12.70
N LEU A 63 -8.50 -2.65 12.62
CA LEU A 63 -9.54 -2.37 11.62
C LEU A 63 -9.01 -2.51 10.20
N THR A 64 -7.77 -2.11 9.94
CA THR A 64 -7.12 -2.24 8.63
C THR A 64 -6.93 -3.69 8.17
N GLU A 65 -6.98 -4.65 9.08
CA GLU A 65 -6.86 -6.10 8.78
C GLU A 65 -8.22 -6.80 8.67
N GLN A 66 -9.33 -6.10 8.95
CA GLN A 66 -10.67 -6.66 8.84
C GLN A 66 -11.20 -6.58 7.42
N ARG A 67 -12.20 -7.44 7.12
CA ARG A 67 -12.86 -7.47 5.82
C ARG A 67 -13.84 -6.31 5.68
N HIS A 68 -13.78 -5.59 4.55
CA HIS A 68 -14.71 -4.51 4.26
C HIS A 68 -16.05 -5.06 3.73
N PRO A 69 -17.22 -4.66 4.28
CA PRO A 69 -18.51 -5.19 3.85
C PRO A 69 -18.87 -4.82 2.40
N LYS A 70 -18.46 -3.65 1.89
CA LYS A 70 -18.77 -3.19 0.53
C LYS A 70 -18.08 -4.01 -0.57
N THR A 71 -16.97 -4.69 -0.25
CA THR A 71 -16.17 -5.48 -1.20
C THR A 71 -16.12 -6.97 -0.85
N TRP A 72 -17.02 -7.43 0.03
CA TRP A 72 -17.01 -8.79 0.55
C TRP A 72 -16.97 -9.87 -0.54
N ASN A 73 -17.71 -9.68 -1.63
CA ASN A 73 -17.83 -10.59 -2.77
C ASN A 73 -17.07 -10.09 -4.02
N LEU A 74 -16.01 -9.29 -3.84
CA LEU A 74 -15.31 -8.61 -4.93
C LEU A 74 -14.85 -9.58 -6.03
N SER A 75 -14.25 -10.73 -5.69
CA SER A 75 -13.74 -11.67 -6.68
C SER A 75 -14.84 -12.25 -7.57
N GLU A 76 -16.03 -12.49 -7.00
CA GLU A 76 -17.18 -12.99 -7.74
C GLU A 76 -17.72 -11.95 -8.71
N VAL A 77 -17.85 -10.71 -8.23
CA VAL A 77 -18.31 -9.59 -9.04
C VAL A 77 -17.32 -9.28 -10.16
N ALA A 78 -16.01 -9.27 -9.88
CA ALA A 78 -14.97 -8.99 -10.87
C ALA A 78 -14.92 -10.02 -12.00
N ALA A 79 -15.27 -11.27 -11.72
CA ALA A 79 -15.34 -12.32 -12.74
C ALA A 79 -16.47 -12.06 -13.75
N GLY A 80 -17.62 -11.53 -13.31
CA GLY A 80 -18.80 -11.29 -14.15
C GLY A 80 -18.92 -9.87 -14.69
N ASP A 81 -18.77 -8.86 -13.80
CA ASP A 81 -18.95 -7.45 -14.10
C ASP A 81 -17.77 -6.61 -13.53
N PRO A 82 -16.72 -6.38 -14.32
CA PRO A 82 -15.59 -5.55 -13.91
C PRO A 82 -15.95 -4.11 -13.57
N ALA A 83 -16.97 -3.51 -14.20
CA ALA A 83 -17.38 -2.14 -13.91
C ALA A 83 -18.02 -2.05 -12.53
N GLN A 84 -18.85 -3.03 -12.17
CA GLN A 84 -19.42 -3.13 -10.82
C GLN A 84 -18.33 -3.39 -9.77
N ALA A 85 -17.34 -4.25 -10.05
CA ALA A 85 -16.22 -4.48 -9.15
C ALA A 85 -15.42 -3.21 -8.88
N LEU A 86 -15.11 -2.43 -9.92
CA LEU A 86 -14.47 -1.12 -9.79
C LEU A 86 -15.32 -0.14 -8.98
N SER A 87 -16.63 -0.12 -9.21
CA SER A 87 -17.57 0.71 -8.42
C SER A 87 -17.57 0.30 -6.94
N GLN A 88 -17.50 -1.01 -6.63
CA GLN A 88 -17.34 -1.49 -5.24
C GLN A 88 -16.03 -0.98 -4.62
N LEU A 89 -14.91 -1.06 -5.35
CA LEU A 89 -13.61 -0.58 -4.87
C LEU A 89 -13.64 0.92 -4.60
N PHE A 90 -14.14 1.73 -5.52
CA PHE A 90 -14.27 3.18 -5.34
C PHE A 90 -15.28 3.57 -4.26
N SER A 91 -16.28 2.76 -3.97
CA SER A 91 -17.23 3.02 -2.89
C SER A 91 -16.59 3.01 -1.51
N VAL A 92 -15.45 2.31 -1.34
CA VAL A 92 -14.67 2.36 -0.10
C VAL A 92 -13.95 3.70 0.07
N ASP A 93 -13.56 4.36 -1.03
CA ASP A 93 -12.95 5.69 -0.97
C ASP A 93 -13.96 6.79 -0.56
N GLU A 94 -15.29 6.51 -0.63
CA GLU A 94 -16.30 7.39 -0.01
C GLU A 94 -16.20 7.41 1.51
N ASP A 95 -15.73 6.31 2.14
CA ASP A 95 -15.52 6.24 3.57
C ASP A 95 -14.34 7.15 3.96
N VAL A 96 -13.29 7.20 3.11
CA VAL A 96 -12.18 8.16 3.25
C VAL A 96 -12.69 9.60 3.12
N ALA A 97 -13.56 9.88 2.15
CA ALA A 97 -14.15 11.22 1.98
C ALA A 97 -14.94 11.65 3.23
N ARG A 98 -15.73 10.73 3.83
CA ARG A 98 -16.43 11.00 5.09
C ARG A 98 -15.46 11.21 6.27
N ALA A 99 -14.41 10.41 6.35
CA ALA A 99 -13.38 10.54 7.39
C ALA A 99 -12.66 11.89 7.29
N PHE A 100 -12.36 12.37 6.09
CA PHE A 100 -11.77 13.69 5.87
C PHE A 100 -12.71 14.84 6.21
N ALA A 101 -13.99 14.73 5.86
CA ALA A 101 -14.97 15.74 6.27
C ALA A 101 -15.08 15.81 7.81
N ALA A 102 -15.16 14.67 8.49
CA ALA A 102 -15.18 14.61 9.95
C ALA A 102 -13.87 15.13 10.58
N LEU A 103 -12.71 14.87 9.96
CA LEU A 103 -11.43 15.43 10.38
C LEU A 103 -11.41 16.96 10.27
N ALA A 104 -11.90 17.50 9.14
CA ALA A 104 -11.97 18.94 8.91
C ALA A 104 -12.94 19.67 9.85
N ASP A 105 -13.89 18.95 10.45
CA ASP A 105 -14.85 19.47 11.44
C ASP A 105 -14.39 19.28 12.89
N ASP A 106 -13.24 18.64 13.12
CA ASP A 106 -12.66 18.38 14.46
C ASP A 106 -11.51 19.35 14.75
N PRO A 107 -11.73 20.41 15.58
CA PRO A 107 -10.70 21.40 15.86
C PRO A 107 -9.45 20.82 16.54
N GLN A 108 -9.59 19.78 17.36
CA GLN A 108 -8.44 19.21 18.07
C GLN A 108 -7.53 18.42 17.13
N ARG A 109 -8.13 17.66 16.21
CA ARG A 109 -7.38 16.91 15.21
C ARG A 109 -6.79 17.84 14.15
N MET A 110 -7.54 18.88 13.73
CA MET A 110 -7.03 19.90 12.81
C MET A 110 -5.85 20.67 13.40
N ALA A 111 -5.90 21.02 14.69
CA ALA A 111 -4.77 21.67 15.38
C ALA A 111 -3.47 20.88 15.26
N LYS A 112 -3.52 19.54 15.22
CA LYS A 112 -2.34 18.70 15.03
C LYS A 112 -1.77 18.84 13.62
N LEU A 113 -2.63 18.88 12.58
CA LEU A 113 -2.18 19.07 11.19
C LEU A 113 -1.58 20.46 10.98
N HIS A 114 -2.18 21.50 11.55
CA HIS A 114 -1.62 22.85 11.53
C HIS A 114 -0.29 22.95 12.29
N ALA A 115 -0.17 22.29 13.44
CA ALA A 115 1.08 22.23 14.18
C ALA A 115 2.18 21.51 13.38
N ALA A 116 1.83 20.44 12.69
CA ALA A 116 2.76 19.73 11.78
C ALA A 116 3.20 20.62 10.62
N SER A 117 2.26 21.33 9.97
CA SER A 117 2.57 22.29 8.91
C SER A 117 3.49 23.42 9.40
N ALA A 118 3.19 23.97 10.57
CA ALA A 118 4.03 25.02 11.18
C ALA A 118 5.44 24.50 11.53
N ALA A 119 5.58 23.25 11.99
CA ALA A 119 6.88 22.63 12.23
C ALA A 119 7.68 22.47 10.94
N VAL A 120 7.04 21.98 9.87
CA VAL A 120 7.64 21.88 8.53
C VAL A 120 8.08 23.25 8.02
N GLN A 121 7.21 24.27 8.10
CA GLN A 121 7.52 25.63 7.66
C GLN A 121 8.74 26.20 8.41
N ARG A 122 8.77 26.09 9.74
CA ARG A 122 9.91 26.59 10.56
C ARG A 122 11.20 25.89 10.16
N ALA A 123 11.20 24.56 10.13
CA ALA A 123 12.39 23.78 9.80
C ALA A 123 12.94 24.15 8.40
N LEU A 124 12.10 24.22 7.40
CA LEU A 124 12.52 24.58 6.03
C LEU A 124 13.04 26.02 5.92
N ARG A 125 12.37 26.99 6.60
CA ARG A 125 12.82 28.38 6.63
C ARG A 125 14.17 28.53 7.31
N ASP A 126 14.38 27.79 8.41
CA ASP A 126 15.58 27.88 9.25
C ASP A 126 16.72 26.97 8.70
N GLY A 127 16.50 26.30 7.56
CA GLY A 127 17.51 25.54 6.85
C GLY A 127 17.66 24.09 7.33
N HIS A 128 16.66 23.55 8.03
CA HIS A 128 16.61 22.16 8.48
C HIS A 128 15.89 21.27 7.47
N ARG A 129 15.91 19.94 7.70
CA ARG A 129 15.30 18.94 6.83
C ARG A 129 14.03 18.36 7.43
N ILE A 130 13.20 17.81 6.53
CA ILE A 130 11.99 17.07 6.85
C ILE A 130 12.19 15.64 6.34
N TYR A 131 12.02 14.68 7.21
CA TYR A 131 12.13 13.26 6.86
C TYR A 131 10.78 12.56 7.04
N PHE A 132 10.36 11.82 6.02
CA PHE A 132 9.24 10.90 6.08
C PHE A 132 9.78 9.48 6.04
N TYR A 133 9.63 8.73 7.13
CA TYR A 133 10.06 7.34 7.22
C TYR A 133 8.87 6.40 7.12
N GLY A 134 9.01 5.34 6.32
CA GLY A 134 8.00 4.31 6.21
C GLY A 134 8.57 2.95 5.78
N THR A 135 7.73 1.92 5.85
CA THR A 135 8.07 0.55 5.43
C THR A 135 7.05 0.08 4.41
N GLY A 136 7.47 -0.59 3.34
CA GLY A 136 6.55 -1.09 2.31
C GLY A 136 5.74 0.05 1.68
N SER A 137 4.41 0.00 1.78
CA SER A 137 3.52 1.01 1.23
C SER A 137 3.75 2.41 1.81
N THR A 138 4.04 2.54 3.12
CA THR A 138 4.35 3.84 3.71
C THR A 138 5.73 4.37 3.33
N GLY A 139 6.70 3.51 3.05
CA GLY A 139 7.98 3.92 2.47
C GLY A 139 7.82 4.46 1.05
N ARG A 140 6.99 3.82 0.23
CA ARG A 140 6.64 4.32 -1.11
C ARG A 140 5.82 5.60 -1.07
N LEU A 141 4.96 5.76 -0.04
CA LEU A 141 4.28 7.03 0.24
C LEU A 141 5.30 8.13 0.56
N ALA A 142 6.28 7.86 1.42
CA ALA A 142 7.35 8.79 1.78
C ALA A 142 8.13 9.25 0.53
N GLU A 143 8.51 8.31 -0.33
CA GLU A 143 9.15 8.60 -1.60
C GLU A 143 8.25 9.40 -2.55
N THR A 144 6.94 9.12 -2.58
CA THR A 144 6.00 9.92 -3.37
C THR A 144 5.94 11.36 -2.91
N LEU A 145 6.00 11.64 -1.59
CA LEU A 145 6.05 13.01 -1.07
C LEU A 145 7.34 13.74 -1.49
N GLU A 146 8.48 13.06 -1.48
CA GLU A 146 9.78 13.62 -1.93
C GLU A 146 9.83 13.70 -3.45
N SER A 147 9.97 12.55 -4.11
CA SER A 147 10.33 12.43 -5.52
C SER A 147 9.14 12.59 -6.47
N GLY A 148 7.92 12.30 -6.00
CA GLY A 148 6.70 12.48 -6.80
C GLY A 148 6.11 13.88 -6.72
N LEU A 149 6.31 14.61 -5.62
CA LEU A 149 5.66 15.90 -5.37
C LEU A 149 6.66 17.04 -5.13
N TRP A 150 7.49 16.94 -4.09
CA TRP A 150 8.32 18.04 -3.62
C TRP A 150 9.45 18.41 -4.60
N ARG A 151 10.28 17.44 -4.98
CA ARG A 151 11.40 17.69 -5.91
C ARG A 151 10.96 18.19 -7.28
N PRO A 152 9.91 17.61 -7.94
CA PRO A 152 9.39 18.12 -9.19
C PRO A 152 8.88 19.57 -9.11
N PHE A 153 8.23 19.96 -8.00
CA PHE A 153 7.83 21.34 -7.80
C PHE A 153 9.02 22.29 -7.79
N TRP A 154 10.04 22.00 -6.99
CA TRP A 154 11.21 22.86 -6.87
C TRP A 154 12.05 22.90 -8.15
N LYS A 155 12.12 21.81 -8.88
CA LYS A 155 12.75 21.79 -10.22
C LYS A 155 12.04 22.75 -11.20
N ARG A 156 10.70 22.75 -11.22
CA ARG A 156 9.93 23.72 -12.00
C ARG A 156 10.11 25.15 -11.47
N MET A 157 10.11 25.31 -10.15
CA MET A 157 10.28 26.60 -9.49
C MET A 157 11.65 27.24 -9.81
N GLN A 158 12.74 26.47 -9.88
CA GLN A 158 14.06 26.96 -10.26
C GLN A 158 14.12 27.47 -11.69
N ALA A 159 13.29 26.98 -12.59
CA ALA A 159 13.16 27.45 -13.97
C ALA A 159 12.15 28.62 -14.11
N ASP A 160 11.45 28.98 -13.05
CA ASP A 160 10.39 29.98 -13.07
C ASP A 160 10.95 31.41 -12.94
N PRO A 161 10.38 32.43 -13.63
CA PRO A 161 10.78 33.83 -13.51
C PRO A 161 10.76 34.40 -12.10
N ALA A 162 9.97 33.82 -11.17
CA ALA A 162 9.93 34.24 -9.76
C ALA A 162 11.09 33.73 -8.93
N TRP A 163 11.87 32.73 -9.43
CA TRP A 163 12.95 32.08 -8.68
C TRP A 163 13.99 33.02 -8.07
N PRO A 164 14.56 34.02 -8.80
CA PRO A 164 15.57 34.91 -8.21
C PRO A 164 15.09 35.64 -6.95
N ARG A 165 13.77 35.93 -6.89
CA ARG A 165 13.16 36.59 -5.74
C ARG A 165 13.05 35.67 -4.53
N ILE A 166 12.72 34.40 -4.79
CA ILE A 166 12.60 33.35 -3.76
C ILE A 166 14.00 32.97 -3.25
N ALA A 167 14.95 32.70 -4.14
CA ALA A 167 16.32 32.32 -3.80
C ALA A 167 17.10 33.41 -3.00
N ALA A 168 16.69 34.68 -3.13
CA ALA A 168 17.25 35.77 -2.32
C ALA A 168 16.77 35.79 -0.86
N ARG A 169 15.73 35.00 -0.51
CA ARG A 169 15.03 35.06 0.78
C ARG A 169 14.96 33.75 1.53
N LEU A 170 15.04 32.64 0.83
CA LEU A 170 14.92 31.28 1.35
C LEU A 170 16.16 30.46 1.00
N PRO A 171 16.45 29.36 1.71
CA PRO A 171 17.52 28.43 1.35
C PRO A 171 17.40 27.96 -0.10
N ALA A 172 18.52 28.02 -0.84
CA ALA A 172 18.52 27.68 -2.27
C ALA A 172 18.28 26.19 -2.55
N ASP A 173 18.54 25.34 -1.57
CA ASP A 173 18.44 23.88 -1.62
C ASP A 173 17.12 23.33 -1.05
N LEU A 174 16.06 24.16 -0.96
CA LEU A 174 14.73 23.71 -0.44
C LEU A 174 14.20 22.46 -1.13
N GLY A 175 14.49 22.28 -2.42
CA GLY A 175 14.10 21.08 -3.16
C GLY A 175 14.70 19.79 -2.61
N GLU A 176 15.81 19.87 -1.88
CA GLU A 176 16.52 18.73 -1.30
C GLU A 176 16.27 18.54 0.20
N ARG A 177 15.46 19.40 0.81
CA ARG A 177 15.24 19.40 2.27
C ARG A 177 14.09 18.55 2.74
N VAL A 178 13.22 18.07 1.84
CA VAL A 178 12.24 17.04 2.12
C VAL A 178 12.76 15.70 1.62
N ARG A 179 12.78 14.71 2.48
CA ARG A 179 13.34 13.38 2.25
C ARG A 179 12.29 12.31 2.54
N GLY A 180 12.16 11.37 1.61
CA GLY A 180 11.37 10.15 1.77
C GLY A 180 12.31 8.97 1.98
N GLU A 181 12.18 8.28 3.12
CA GLU A 181 13.07 7.17 3.47
C GLU A 181 12.26 5.88 3.64
N ILE A 182 12.54 4.92 2.76
CA ILE A 182 11.95 3.59 2.86
C ILE A 182 12.87 2.66 3.68
N THR A 183 12.28 1.85 4.54
CA THR A 183 13.03 0.83 5.29
C THR A 183 13.73 -0.13 4.34
N GLY A 184 15.07 -0.12 4.38
CA GLY A 184 15.92 -0.93 3.53
C GLY A 184 16.52 -0.20 2.32
N GLY A 185 16.38 1.13 2.24
CA GLY A 185 16.88 1.95 1.13
C GLY A 185 16.08 1.78 -0.17
N ASP A 186 16.49 2.44 -1.24
CA ASP A 186 15.73 2.53 -2.50
C ASP A 186 15.48 1.18 -3.18
N ARG A 187 16.30 0.17 -2.90
CA ARG A 187 16.05 -1.20 -3.38
C ARG A 187 14.69 -1.73 -2.89
N ALA A 188 14.25 -1.32 -1.69
CA ALA A 188 12.97 -1.70 -1.13
C ALA A 188 11.77 -1.08 -1.86
N LEU A 189 11.97 -0.05 -2.68
CA LEU A 189 10.95 0.48 -3.59
C LEU A 189 10.51 -0.56 -4.62
N ILE A 190 11.43 -1.38 -5.14
CA ILE A 190 11.12 -2.43 -6.13
C ILE A 190 10.43 -3.62 -5.47
N SER A 191 10.97 -4.07 -4.34
CA SER A 191 10.44 -5.21 -3.59
C SER A 191 10.87 -5.08 -2.14
N SER A 192 9.91 -5.04 -1.23
CA SER A 192 10.14 -4.90 0.20
C SER A 192 11.15 -5.91 0.72
N LEU A 193 11.99 -5.47 1.66
CA LEU A 193 12.98 -6.30 2.35
C LEU A 193 12.36 -6.77 3.68
N GLU A 194 11.54 -7.80 3.59
CA GLU A 194 10.66 -8.29 4.66
C GLU A 194 11.37 -8.55 6.00
N GLY A 195 12.66 -8.91 5.96
CA GLY A 195 13.45 -9.16 7.16
C GLY A 195 13.75 -7.91 8.00
N PHE A 196 13.47 -6.74 7.50
CA PHE A 196 13.64 -5.49 8.24
C PHE A 196 12.37 -5.00 8.93
N GLU A 197 11.19 -5.37 8.43
CA GLU A 197 9.91 -4.83 8.91
C GLU A 197 9.68 -5.09 10.40
N ASP A 198 10.04 -6.29 10.88
CA ASP A 198 9.81 -6.73 12.26
C ASP A 198 10.86 -6.22 13.27
N LEU A 199 11.88 -5.46 12.83
CA LEU A 199 12.99 -4.99 13.65
C LEU A 199 12.92 -3.48 13.93
N GLN A 200 12.84 -3.08 15.21
CA GLN A 200 12.96 -1.66 15.59
C GLN A 200 14.36 -1.09 15.32
N LEU A 201 15.39 -1.95 15.41
CA LEU A 201 16.78 -1.55 15.25
C LEU A 201 17.08 -0.91 13.90
N ILE A 202 16.47 -1.40 12.79
CA ILE A 202 16.73 -0.86 11.44
C ILE A 202 16.33 0.62 11.34
N GLY A 203 15.17 1.01 11.91
CA GLY A 203 14.73 2.40 11.88
C GLY A 203 15.70 3.34 12.60
N ALA A 204 16.24 2.92 13.77
CA ALA A 204 17.23 3.68 14.48
C ALA A 204 18.60 3.73 13.75
N LEU A 205 18.95 2.70 12.99
CA LEU A 205 20.18 2.65 12.20
C LEU A 205 20.09 3.57 10.98
N GLN A 206 18.99 3.50 10.20
CA GLN A 206 18.80 4.37 9.04
C GLN A 206 18.76 5.84 9.45
N MET A 207 18.04 6.20 10.53
CA MET A 207 18.02 7.56 11.04
C MET A 207 19.43 8.12 11.35
N ARG A 208 20.36 7.27 11.83
CA ARG A 208 21.75 7.66 12.05
C ARG A 208 22.55 7.77 10.76
N ASP A 209 22.30 6.88 9.81
CA ASP A 209 22.95 6.87 8.49
C ASP A 209 22.57 8.14 7.70
N ASP A 210 21.31 8.56 7.77
CA ASP A 210 20.79 9.79 7.17
C ASP A 210 21.31 11.08 7.84
N GLY A 211 22.01 10.97 8.97
CA GLY A 211 22.61 12.10 9.68
C GLY A 211 21.59 13.11 10.21
N ILE A 212 20.46 12.64 10.72
CA ILE A 212 19.38 13.52 11.20
C ILE A 212 19.86 14.41 12.33
N GLY A 213 19.70 15.73 12.15
CA GLY A 213 20.02 16.76 13.15
C GLY A 213 18.96 16.90 14.24
N ALA A 214 19.32 17.61 15.34
CA ALA A 214 18.41 17.84 16.44
C ALA A 214 17.21 18.74 16.09
N ASP A 215 17.32 19.55 15.06
CA ASP A 215 16.30 20.51 14.60
C ASP A 215 15.55 20.05 13.34
N ASP A 216 15.92 18.88 12.79
CA ASP A 216 15.21 18.26 11.68
C ASP A 216 13.87 17.70 12.15
N VAL A 217 12.86 17.69 11.28
CA VAL A 217 11.54 17.16 11.58
C VAL A 217 11.39 15.75 11.01
N VAL A 218 10.89 14.83 11.82
CA VAL A 218 10.72 13.41 11.48
C VAL A 218 9.25 13.02 11.53
N PHE A 219 8.72 12.54 10.42
CA PHE A 219 7.43 11.86 10.32
C PHE A 219 7.66 10.36 10.20
N ALA A 220 7.31 9.60 11.22
CA ALA A 220 7.31 8.14 11.20
C ALA A 220 5.90 7.67 10.82
N VAL A 221 5.76 7.15 9.58
CA VAL A 221 4.46 6.85 8.96
C VAL A 221 4.23 5.35 8.92
N THR A 222 3.16 4.88 9.55
CA THR A 222 2.73 3.48 9.53
C THR A 222 1.22 3.38 9.44
N GLU A 223 0.71 2.64 8.45
CA GLU A 223 -0.74 2.52 8.25
C GLU A 223 -1.38 1.68 9.37
N GLY A 224 -0.79 0.54 9.69
CA GLY A 224 -1.27 -0.32 10.79
C GLY A 224 -1.13 0.33 12.17
N GLY A 225 -0.12 1.19 12.36
CA GLY A 225 0.25 1.73 13.67
C GLY A 225 1.14 0.81 14.50
N GLU A 226 1.64 -0.30 13.92
CA GLU A 226 2.32 -1.38 14.65
C GLU A 226 3.66 -1.81 14.03
N THR A 227 4.08 -1.23 12.90
CA THR A 227 5.30 -1.61 12.18
C THR A 227 6.54 -1.35 13.00
N SER A 228 7.28 -2.40 13.34
CA SER A 228 8.41 -2.32 14.26
C SER A 228 9.50 -1.37 13.79
N ALA A 229 9.89 -1.41 12.51
CA ALA A 229 10.92 -0.53 11.95
C ALA A 229 10.54 0.95 12.13
N VAL A 230 9.30 1.34 11.81
CA VAL A 230 8.80 2.72 11.92
C VAL A 230 8.71 3.18 13.37
N ILE A 231 8.26 2.29 14.26
CA ILE A 231 8.27 2.55 15.71
C ILE A 231 9.69 2.79 16.20
N GLY A 232 10.66 2.00 15.71
CA GLY A 232 12.06 2.17 16.02
C GLY A 232 12.60 3.54 15.61
N THR A 233 12.22 4.03 14.43
CA THR A 233 12.54 5.40 13.97
C THR A 233 11.93 6.46 14.90
N ALA A 234 10.64 6.36 15.23
CA ALA A 234 9.96 7.35 16.08
C ALA A 234 10.60 7.46 17.46
N LEU A 235 10.89 6.30 18.10
CA LEU A 235 11.53 6.26 19.41
C LEU A 235 12.98 6.78 19.37
N ALA A 236 13.75 6.39 18.35
CA ALA A 236 15.13 6.86 18.19
C ALA A 236 15.19 8.37 17.94
N ALA A 237 14.25 8.92 17.17
CA ALA A 237 14.15 10.36 16.96
C ALA A 237 13.78 11.11 18.26
N ALA A 238 12.88 10.56 19.07
CA ALA A 238 12.51 11.13 20.37
C ALA A 238 13.64 11.04 21.41
N ASP A 239 14.49 10.02 21.32
CA ASP A 239 15.63 9.81 22.22
C ASP A 239 16.86 10.66 21.84
N GLN A 240 16.85 11.34 20.69
CA GLN A 240 17.98 12.17 20.25
C GLN A 240 18.16 13.37 21.17
N ARG A 241 19.39 13.56 21.68
CA ARG A 241 19.72 14.66 22.59
C ARG A 241 19.58 16.02 21.90
N GLY A 242 19.03 17.01 22.63
CA GLY A 242 18.84 18.37 22.13
C GLY A 242 17.67 18.53 21.16
N ALA A 243 16.87 17.48 20.98
CA ALA A 243 15.68 17.54 20.12
C ALA A 243 14.65 18.54 20.66
N GLY A 244 14.14 19.40 19.76
CA GLY A 244 12.99 20.26 20.05
C GLY A 244 11.71 19.45 20.28
N THR A 245 10.71 20.06 20.92
CA THR A 245 9.45 19.37 21.30
C THR A 245 8.52 19.08 20.14
N ASP A 246 8.63 19.79 19.00
CA ASP A 246 7.67 19.74 17.87
C ASP A 246 8.24 19.02 16.63
N ARG A 247 9.17 18.11 16.82
CA ARG A 247 9.92 17.55 15.69
C ARG A 247 9.58 16.10 15.33
N VAL A 248 8.98 15.30 16.21
CA VAL A 248 8.69 13.89 15.97
C VAL A 248 7.21 13.66 15.88
N TRP A 249 6.78 13.15 14.73
CA TRP A 249 5.37 12.90 14.39
C TRP A 249 5.17 11.44 14.05
N PHE A 250 4.22 10.79 14.72
CA PHE A 250 3.80 9.42 14.43
C PHE A 250 2.44 9.43 13.74
N VAL A 251 2.36 8.89 12.52
CA VAL A 251 1.16 8.94 11.66
C VAL A 251 0.65 7.52 11.44
N TYR A 252 -0.64 7.29 11.67
CA TYR A 252 -1.23 5.94 11.61
C TYR A 252 -2.74 5.96 11.33
N ASN A 253 -3.30 4.78 10.88
CA ASN A 253 -4.67 4.67 10.35
C ASN A 253 -5.61 3.77 11.18
N ASN A 254 -5.20 3.32 12.35
CA ASN A 254 -6.07 2.65 13.32
C ASN A 254 -6.35 3.58 14.52
N PRO A 255 -7.51 3.43 15.21
CA PRO A 255 -7.76 4.15 16.45
C PRO A 255 -6.80 3.74 17.58
N ASP A 256 -6.52 4.67 18.49
CA ASP A 256 -5.61 4.45 19.62
C ASP A 256 -6.02 3.24 20.49
N GLU A 257 -7.32 3.06 20.72
CA GLU A 257 -7.86 2.00 21.57
C GLU A 257 -7.57 0.60 21.02
N VAL A 258 -7.50 0.42 19.70
CA VAL A 258 -7.16 -0.88 19.09
C VAL A 258 -5.65 -1.10 19.01
N LEU A 259 -4.85 -0.04 19.10
CA LEU A 259 -3.39 -0.11 19.10
C LEU A 259 -2.78 -0.29 20.50
N ARG A 260 -3.41 0.22 21.56
CA ARG A 260 -2.89 0.15 22.93
C ARG A 260 -2.61 -1.26 23.46
N PRO A 261 -3.33 -2.32 23.06
CA PRO A 261 -2.98 -3.70 23.44
C PRO A 261 -1.60 -4.15 22.90
N PHE A 262 -1.13 -3.58 21.81
CA PHE A 262 0.20 -3.87 21.26
C PHE A 262 1.27 -3.05 21.99
N GLU A 263 2.14 -3.72 22.74
CA GLU A 263 3.15 -3.05 23.58
C GLU A 263 4.01 -2.08 22.79
N ARG A 264 4.49 -2.47 21.60
CA ARG A 264 5.33 -1.62 20.77
C ARG A 264 4.61 -0.33 20.32
N SER A 265 3.34 -0.42 19.96
CA SER A 265 2.52 0.74 19.59
C SER A 265 2.22 1.62 20.81
N ARG A 266 1.88 0.99 21.94
CA ARG A 266 1.62 1.70 23.19
C ARG A 266 2.80 2.53 23.64
N ARG A 267 4.05 2.04 23.49
CA ARG A 267 5.26 2.83 23.85
C ARG A 267 5.33 4.17 23.11
N VAL A 268 4.98 4.19 21.82
CA VAL A 268 4.92 5.42 21.03
C VAL A 268 3.72 6.27 21.42
N LEU A 269 2.53 5.65 21.60
CA LEU A 269 1.30 6.36 21.94
C LEU A 269 1.41 7.09 23.32
N ASP A 270 2.10 6.49 24.27
CA ASP A 270 2.26 7.03 25.63
C ASP A 270 3.46 8.00 25.76
N ASP A 271 4.36 8.07 24.76
CA ASP A 271 5.50 8.97 24.78
C ASP A 271 5.07 10.41 24.43
N ALA A 272 5.09 11.30 25.42
CA ALA A 272 4.68 12.68 25.26
C ALA A 272 5.59 13.52 24.33
N ARG A 273 6.80 13.04 24.03
CA ARG A 273 7.75 13.72 23.11
C ARG A 273 7.38 13.50 21.64
N ILE A 274 6.51 12.55 21.36
CA ILE A 274 6.06 12.18 20.00
C ILE A 274 4.65 12.72 19.79
N HIS A 275 4.44 13.51 18.76
CA HIS A 275 3.11 13.95 18.33
C HIS A 275 2.39 12.84 17.55
N LYS A 276 1.08 12.68 17.75
CA LYS A 276 0.26 11.64 17.12
C LYS A 276 -0.72 12.26 16.13
N ILE A 277 -0.65 11.82 14.88
CA ILE A 277 -1.64 12.12 13.85
C ILE A 277 -2.39 10.81 13.54
N ALA A 278 -3.50 10.62 14.23
CA ALA A 278 -4.39 9.48 13.98
C ALA A 278 -5.32 9.79 12.80
N LEU A 279 -5.28 8.95 11.77
CA LEU A 279 -6.07 9.05 10.54
C LEU A 279 -6.89 7.77 10.31
N PRO A 280 -7.81 7.38 11.20
CA PRO A 280 -8.55 6.12 11.08
C PRO A 280 -9.30 6.03 9.77
N THR A 281 -9.09 4.93 9.03
CA THR A 281 -9.72 4.66 7.73
C THR A 281 -10.72 3.49 7.78
N GLY A 282 -10.69 2.68 8.84
CA GLY A 282 -11.45 1.43 8.89
C GLY A 282 -10.85 0.32 8.01
N PRO A 283 -11.65 -0.72 7.71
CA PRO A 283 -11.23 -1.81 6.83
C PRO A 283 -10.85 -1.33 5.43
N GLN A 284 -9.88 -2.01 4.81
CA GLN A 284 -9.42 -1.69 3.46
C GLN A 284 -10.29 -2.41 2.41
N ALA A 285 -10.34 -1.88 1.19
CA ALA A 285 -11.07 -2.52 0.09
C ALA A 285 -10.61 -3.96 -0.18
N ILE A 286 -9.32 -4.23 0.03
CA ILE A 286 -8.75 -5.57 0.16
C ILE A 286 -8.20 -5.71 1.57
N THR A 287 -8.64 -6.73 2.28
CA THR A 287 -8.28 -7.03 3.67
C THR A 287 -6.78 -6.99 3.90
N GLY A 288 -6.33 -6.11 4.80
CA GLY A 288 -4.90 -5.94 5.12
C GLY A 288 -4.06 -5.28 4.03
N SER A 289 -4.63 -4.90 2.89
CA SER A 289 -3.90 -4.20 1.82
C SER A 289 -3.89 -2.69 2.06
N THR A 290 -2.99 -2.25 2.92
CA THR A 290 -2.90 -0.85 3.36
C THR A 290 -2.47 0.12 2.26
N ARG A 291 -1.95 -0.39 1.13
CA ARG A 291 -1.70 0.41 -0.09
C ARG A 291 -2.97 1.10 -0.64
N MET A 292 -4.17 0.64 -0.24
CA MET A 292 -5.46 1.16 -0.69
C MET A 292 -5.81 2.46 0.08
N GLN A 293 -6.84 2.41 0.94
CA GLN A 293 -7.40 3.59 1.60
C GLN A 293 -6.47 4.20 2.64
N ALA A 294 -5.71 3.39 3.39
CA ALA A 294 -4.80 3.90 4.41
C ALA A 294 -3.69 4.76 3.77
N THR A 295 -3.02 4.28 2.70
CA THR A 295 -2.04 5.08 1.96
C THR A 295 -2.69 6.31 1.33
N THR A 296 -3.90 6.20 0.74
CA THR A 296 -4.64 7.35 0.18
C THR A 296 -4.83 8.43 1.24
N THR A 297 -5.27 8.04 2.45
CA THR A 297 -5.54 8.97 3.55
C THR A 297 -4.26 9.64 4.05
N SER A 298 -3.22 8.85 4.30
CA SER A 298 -1.95 9.39 4.82
C SER A 298 -1.20 10.24 3.80
N LEU A 299 -1.16 9.83 2.53
CA LEU A 299 -0.54 10.61 1.45
C LEU A 299 -1.25 11.96 1.26
N TYR A 300 -2.59 11.97 1.26
CA TYR A 300 -3.33 13.20 1.10
C TYR A 300 -3.12 14.15 2.29
N ALA A 301 -3.27 13.66 3.52
CA ALA A 301 -3.11 14.48 4.72
C ALA A 301 -1.69 15.07 4.83
N LEU A 302 -0.65 14.27 4.60
CA LEU A 302 0.74 14.72 4.66
C LEU A 302 1.11 15.61 3.46
N GLY A 303 0.57 15.34 2.28
CA GLY A 303 0.70 16.21 1.12
C GLY A 303 0.09 17.59 1.37
N LEU A 304 -1.08 17.65 2.03
CA LEU A 304 -1.69 18.93 2.43
C LEU A 304 -0.87 19.68 3.49
N VAL A 305 -0.24 18.96 4.42
CA VAL A 305 0.72 19.58 5.39
C VAL A 305 1.88 20.22 4.64
N LEU A 306 2.44 19.54 3.63
CA LEU A 306 3.51 20.11 2.79
C LEU A 306 3.02 21.29 1.94
N GLU A 307 1.85 21.22 1.32
CA GLU A 307 1.28 22.35 0.54
C GLU A 307 0.99 23.56 1.40
N ASP A 308 0.48 23.36 2.61
CA ASP A 308 0.21 24.45 3.56
C ASP A 308 1.51 25.14 4.01
N ALA A 309 2.52 24.36 4.38
CA ALA A 309 3.86 24.86 4.67
C ALA A 309 4.49 25.61 3.48
N LEU A 310 4.33 25.06 2.27
CA LEU A 310 4.81 25.68 1.03
C LEU A 310 4.15 27.04 0.78
N ARG A 311 2.82 27.13 0.92
CA ARG A 311 2.09 28.41 0.82
C ARG A 311 2.61 29.41 1.82
N ALA A 312 2.75 29.01 3.07
CA ALA A 312 3.25 29.87 4.14
C ALA A 312 4.70 30.37 3.90
N LEU A 313 5.53 29.56 3.25
CA LEU A 313 6.90 29.92 2.87
C LEU A 313 6.93 30.90 1.69
N LEU A 314 6.12 30.66 0.63
CA LEU A 314 6.28 31.36 -0.65
C LEU A 314 5.43 32.63 -0.78
N LEU A 315 4.18 32.62 -0.30
CA LEU A 315 3.26 33.76 -0.48
C LEU A 315 3.80 35.10 0.02
N PRO A 316 4.54 35.20 1.16
CA PRO A 316 5.09 36.48 1.61
C PRO A 316 6.12 37.10 0.63
N HIS A 317 6.65 36.30 -0.31
CA HIS A 317 7.71 36.69 -1.22
C HIS A 317 7.26 36.79 -2.69
N LEU A 318 5.99 36.47 -2.99
CA LEU A 318 5.45 36.45 -4.34
C LEU A 318 4.41 37.55 -4.56
N PRO A 319 4.45 38.28 -5.68
CA PRO A 319 3.31 39.06 -6.16
C PRO A 319 2.10 38.14 -6.42
N ALA A 320 0.88 38.69 -6.31
CA ALA A 320 -0.34 37.96 -6.49
C ALA A 320 -0.41 37.20 -7.86
N ALA A 321 0.07 37.83 -8.94
CA ALA A 321 0.09 37.20 -10.26
C ALA A 321 1.01 35.98 -10.32
N ASP A 322 2.19 36.02 -9.70
CA ASP A 322 3.11 34.89 -9.62
C ASP A 322 2.54 33.77 -8.72
N ALA A 323 1.93 34.15 -7.58
CA ALA A 323 1.28 33.18 -6.70
C ALA A 323 0.15 32.43 -7.43
N GLN A 324 -0.72 33.13 -8.16
CA GLN A 324 -1.79 32.54 -8.94
C GLN A 324 -1.26 31.59 -10.03
N ARG A 325 -0.23 31.99 -10.78
CA ARG A 325 0.40 31.19 -11.81
C ARG A 325 1.01 29.91 -11.26
N LEU A 326 1.57 29.95 -10.05
CA LEU A 326 2.14 28.81 -9.35
C LEU A 326 1.09 27.95 -8.63
N GLY A 327 -0.19 28.31 -8.72
CA GLY A 327 -1.27 27.58 -8.06
C GLY A 327 -1.29 27.76 -6.54
N LEU A 328 -0.78 28.91 -6.04
CA LEU A 328 -0.74 29.24 -4.62
C LEU A 328 -1.83 30.26 -4.30
N ASP A 329 -2.83 29.88 -3.50
CA ASP A 329 -3.88 30.79 -3.02
C ASP A 329 -3.89 30.80 -1.49
N ALA A 330 -3.89 32.00 -0.90
CA ALA A 330 -3.99 32.18 0.54
C ALA A 330 -5.33 31.71 1.14
N LYS A 331 -6.35 31.53 0.31
CA LYS A 331 -7.67 31.03 0.74
C LYS A 331 -7.72 29.49 0.82
N ASP A 332 -6.79 28.81 0.17
CA ASP A 332 -6.72 27.36 0.27
C ASP A 332 -6.24 26.97 1.67
N SER A 333 -7.02 26.16 2.37
CA SER A 333 -6.67 25.65 3.69
C SER A 333 -6.70 24.12 3.70
N ILE A 334 -6.05 23.51 4.68
CA ILE A 334 -6.09 22.06 4.86
C ILE A 334 -7.56 21.58 4.94
N GLU A 335 -8.41 22.28 5.72
CA GLU A 335 -9.83 21.96 5.90
C GLU A 335 -10.60 22.00 4.57
N SER A 336 -10.41 23.05 3.79
CA SER A 336 -11.10 23.21 2.49
C SER A 336 -10.72 22.09 1.53
N ARG A 337 -9.45 21.71 1.51
CA ARG A 337 -8.92 20.62 0.68
C ARG A 337 -9.43 19.26 1.14
N LEU A 338 -9.45 18.99 2.47
CA LEU A 338 -10.02 17.76 3.04
C LEU A 338 -11.50 17.59 2.67
N ARG A 339 -12.32 18.66 2.82
CA ARG A 339 -13.73 18.63 2.39
C ARG A 339 -13.87 18.47 0.87
N GLY A 340 -12.94 19.04 0.11
CA GLY A 340 -12.89 18.93 -1.35
C GLY A 340 -12.54 17.54 -1.87
N PHE A 341 -11.99 16.64 -1.06
CA PHE A 341 -11.63 15.29 -1.46
C PHE A 341 -12.82 14.50 -2.04
N ALA A 342 -14.03 14.70 -1.52
CA ALA A 342 -15.23 14.07 -2.06
C ALA A 342 -15.47 14.37 -3.56
N GLY A 343 -15.09 15.55 -4.03
CA GLY A 343 -15.12 15.91 -5.46
C GLY A 343 -14.12 15.10 -6.28
N LEU A 344 -12.87 15.00 -5.77
CA LEU A 344 -11.82 14.20 -6.39
C LEU A 344 -12.23 12.72 -6.48
N GLN A 345 -12.74 12.17 -5.38
CA GLN A 345 -13.22 10.78 -5.30
C GLN A 345 -14.33 10.50 -6.33
N ARG A 346 -15.32 11.40 -6.47
CA ARG A 346 -16.38 11.23 -7.48
C ARG A 346 -15.85 11.27 -8.91
N SER A 347 -14.89 12.14 -9.23
CA SER A 347 -14.25 12.15 -10.55
C SER A 347 -13.58 10.80 -10.84
N VAL A 348 -12.80 10.28 -9.88
CA VAL A 348 -12.13 8.97 -10.04
C VAL A 348 -13.17 7.84 -10.19
N ALA A 349 -14.19 7.80 -9.33
CA ALA A 349 -15.24 6.78 -9.39
C ALA A 349 -16.03 6.79 -10.71
N GLY A 350 -16.22 7.98 -11.29
CA GLY A 350 -16.88 8.15 -12.59
C GLY A 350 -16.14 7.49 -13.76
N SER A 351 -14.86 7.17 -13.61
CA SER A 351 -14.07 6.48 -14.64
C SER A 351 -14.31 4.96 -14.69
N ALA A 352 -15.07 4.37 -13.77
CA ALA A 352 -15.26 2.92 -13.67
C ALA A 352 -15.67 2.23 -14.99
N PRO A 353 -16.58 2.76 -15.83
CA PRO A 353 -16.95 2.11 -17.08
C PRO A 353 -15.80 2.06 -18.11
N GLN A 354 -15.01 3.15 -18.25
CA GLN A 354 -13.86 3.14 -19.15
C GLN A 354 -12.73 2.26 -18.60
N LEU A 355 -12.51 2.32 -17.29
CA LEU A 355 -11.50 1.53 -16.60
C LEU A 355 -11.78 0.03 -16.69
N ALA A 356 -13.05 -0.38 -16.72
CA ALA A 356 -13.45 -1.77 -16.88
C ALA A 356 -12.95 -2.38 -18.20
N GLN A 357 -12.92 -1.61 -19.28
CA GLN A 357 -12.41 -2.09 -20.58
C GLN A 357 -10.90 -2.36 -20.51
N TRP A 358 -10.13 -1.49 -19.87
CA TRP A 358 -8.71 -1.73 -19.62
C TRP A 358 -8.51 -2.95 -18.73
N THR A 359 -9.27 -3.05 -17.64
CA THR A 359 -9.22 -4.19 -16.70
C THR A 359 -9.43 -5.53 -17.42
N VAL A 360 -10.41 -5.62 -18.33
CA VAL A 360 -10.65 -6.84 -19.11
C VAL A 360 -9.49 -7.15 -20.02
N ARG A 361 -8.96 -6.16 -20.75
CA ARG A 361 -7.85 -6.35 -21.69
C ARG A 361 -6.57 -6.80 -20.99
N GLU A 362 -6.23 -6.16 -19.85
CA GLU A 362 -5.02 -6.53 -19.12
C GLU A 362 -5.15 -7.91 -18.48
N ALA A 363 -6.31 -8.23 -17.90
CA ALA A 363 -6.57 -9.57 -17.38
C ALA A 363 -6.49 -10.65 -18.47
N GLN A 364 -6.98 -10.36 -19.68
CA GLN A 364 -6.89 -11.28 -20.82
C GLN A 364 -5.44 -11.47 -21.26
N ALA A 365 -4.66 -10.38 -21.39
CA ALA A 365 -3.25 -10.47 -21.73
C ALA A 365 -2.49 -11.37 -20.74
N TYR A 366 -2.71 -11.21 -19.44
CA TYR A 366 -2.07 -12.08 -18.44
C TYR A 366 -2.56 -13.54 -18.50
N ALA A 367 -3.85 -13.77 -18.75
CA ALA A 367 -4.39 -15.12 -18.91
C ALA A 367 -3.78 -15.85 -20.13
N ASP A 368 -3.46 -15.10 -21.18
CA ASP A 368 -2.82 -15.61 -22.40
C ASP A 368 -1.28 -15.69 -22.30
N GLY A 369 -0.71 -15.45 -21.10
CA GLY A 369 0.74 -15.47 -20.86
C GLY A 369 1.47 -14.29 -21.52
N ARG A 370 0.77 -13.17 -21.74
CA ARG A 370 1.29 -11.92 -22.29
C ARG A 370 1.61 -10.92 -21.20
N HIS A 371 2.22 -9.80 -21.58
CA HIS A 371 2.72 -8.79 -20.66
C HIS A 371 2.02 -7.44 -20.85
N ALA A 372 1.95 -6.65 -19.78
CA ALA A 372 1.64 -5.24 -19.88
C ALA A 372 2.93 -4.41 -19.76
N THR A 373 3.06 -3.38 -20.57
CA THR A 373 4.14 -2.39 -20.47
C THR A 373 3.55 -1.02 -20.24
N TYR A 374 3.88 -0.40 -19.10
CA TYR A 374 3.46 0.94 -18.74
C TYR A 374 4.60 1.91 -19.05
N LEU A 375 4.39 2.83 -20.00
CA LEU A 375 5.29 3.94 -20.24
C LEU A 375 4.77 5.17 -19.49
N ALA A 376 5.62 5.76 -18.66
CA ALA A 376 5.28 6.86 -17.77
C ALA A 376 6.42 7.88 -17.70
N GLY A 377 6.10 9.15 -17.93
CA GLY A 377 6.99 10.30 -17.78
C GLY A 377 6.83 10.94 -16.39
N GLU A 378 6.12 12.07 -16.31
CA GLU A 378 5.81 12.71 -15.01
C GLU A 378 4.95 11.82 -14.08
N THR A 379 4.25 10.86 -14.63
CA THR A 379 3.46 9.86 -13.89
C THR A 379 4.27 8.68 -13.35
N LEU A 380 5.60 8.66 -13.57
CA LEU A 380 6.44 7.49 -13.29
C LEU A 380 6.34 7.02 -11.82
N MET A 381 6.40 7.93 -10.86
CA MET A 381 6.37 7.58 -9.44
C MET A 381 5.07 6.85 -9.03
N PRO A 382 3.84 7.38 -9.23
CA PRO A 382 2.63 6.67 -8.83
C PRO A 382 2.42 5.36 -9.62
N VAL A 383 2.84 5.29 -10.89
CA VAL A 383 2.78 4.06 -11.69
C VAL A 383 3.73 3.01 -11.14
N PHE A 384 4.97 3.38 -10.85
CA PHE A 384 5.98 2.49 -10.27
C PHE A 384 5.53 1.95 -8.92
N VAL A 385 4.98 2.83 -8.05
CA VAL A 385 4.47 2.44 -6.73
C VAL A 385 3.34 1.41 -6.84
N ASP A 386 2.32 1.64 -7.68
CA ASP A 386 1.23 0.67 -7.82
C ASP A 386 1.75 -0.68 -8.33
N VAL A 387 2.64 -0.67 -9.32
CA VAL A 387 3.19 -1.90 -9.91
C VAL A 387 4.01 -2.71 -8.90
N THR A 388 4.87 -2.05 -8.14
CA THR A 388 5.71 -2.74 -7.16
C THR A 388 4.92 -3.25 -5.95
N GLU A 389 3.79 -2.62 -5.62
CA GLU A 389 2.86 -3.07 -4.59
C GLU A 389 2.02 -4.30 -5.01
N ARG A 390 1.85 -4.56 -6.31
CA ARG A 390 1.11 -5.75 -6.79
C ARG A 390 1.81 -7.06 -6.41
N ALA A 391 3.14 -7.09 -6.46
CA ALA A 391 3.91 -8.31 -6.24
C ALA A 391 3.66 -8.93 -4.85
N PRO A 392 3.84 -8.24 -3.71
CA PRO A 392 3.54 -8.80 -2.40
C PRO A 392 2.04 -9.03 -2.19
N THR A 393 1.18 -8.13 -2.69
CA THR A 393 -0.27 -8.21 -2.49
C THR A 393 -0.87 -9.46 -3.13
N PHE A 394 -0.47 -9.81 -4.36
CA PHE A 394 -1.08 -10.88 -5.16
C PHE A 394 -0.13 -12.05 -5.44
N ARG A 395 1.03 -12.09 -4.79
CA ARG A 395 2.08 -13.08 -4.99
C ARG A 395 2.50 -13.20 -6.45
N LEU A 396 2.88 -12.06 -7.02
CA LEU A 396 3.42 -11.99 -8.37
C LEU A 396 4.96 -11.93 -8.32
N ALA A 397 5.59 -12.23 -9.45
CA ALA A 397 7.01 -11.91 -9.63
C ALA A 397 7.19 -10.39 -9.54
N PRO A 398 8.20 -9.88 -8.81
CA PRO A 398 8.57 -8.46 -8.85
C PRO A 398 9.08 -8.07 -10.24
N LEU A 399 9.38 -6.80 -10.46
CA LEU A 399 10.04 -6.34 -11.68
C LEU A 399 11.31 -7.16 -11.94
N ASP A 400 11.50 -7.57 -13.20
CA ASP A 400 12.63 -8.39 -13.60
C ASP A 400 13.96 -7.62 -13.46
N ARG A 401 14.97 -8.32 -12.95
CA ARG A 401 16.35 -7.85 -13.02
C ARG A 401 16.86 -7.97 -14.45
N THR A 402 17.92 -7.21 -14.76
CA THR A 402 18.56 -7.25 -16.08
C THR A 402 19.15 -8.63 -16.44
N ASP A 403 19.45 -9.45 -15.44
CA ASP A 403 19.96 -10.82 -15.58
C ASP A 403 18.86 -11.91 -15.46
N THR A 404 17.58 -11.55 -15.34
CA THR A 404 16.46 -12.50 -15.28
C THR A 404 16.15 -13.05 -16.68
N ALA A 405 16.31 -14.37 -16.87
CA ALA A 405 15.99 -15.07 -18.11
C ALA A 405 15.41 -16.46 -17.81
N PRO A 406 14.23 -16.83 -18.32
CA PRO A 406 13.29 -15.94 -19.03
C PRO A 406 12.64 -14.90 -18.11
N PRO A 407 12.08 -13.81 -18.66
CA PRO A 407 11.35 -12.82 -17.88
C PRO A 407 10.20 -13.45 -17.09
N ALA A 408 10.04 -13.08 -15.82
CA ALA A 408 9.03 -13.63 -14.91
C ALA A 408 7.92 -12.64 -14.56
N SER A 409 8.20 -11.34 -14.64
CA SER A 409 7.23 -10.28 -14.33
C SER A 409 6.18 -10.15 -15.43
N TRP A 410 4.91 -10.07 -15.05
CA TRP A 410 3.80 -9.83 -15.96
C TRP A 410 3.72 -8.38 -16.46
N ILE A 411 4.37 -7.48 -15.73
CA ILE A 411 4.29 -6.05 -15.99
C ILE A 411 5.68 -5.42 -16.05
N ARG A 412 5.83 -4.45 -16.95
CA ARG A 412 7.03 -3.64 -17.14
C ARG A 412 6.68 -2.19 -16.91
N VAL A 413 7.56 -1.44 -16.26
CA VAL A 413 7.42 0.01 -16.09
C VAL A 413 8.63 0.65 -16.70
N TRP A 414 8.42 1.53 -17.67
CA TRP A 414 9.48 2.23 -18.37
C TRP A 414 9.26 3.73 -18.40
N ALA A 415 10.34 4.46 -18.17
CA ALA A 415 10.40 5.89 -18.47
C ALA A 415 10.76 6.10 -19.96
N PRO A 416 10.26 7.15 -20.63
CA PRO A 416 10.61 7.47 -22.00
C PRO A 416 12.02 8.10 -22.09
N VAL A 417 13.03 7.39 -21.62
CA VAL A 417 14.44 7.78 -21.62
C VAL A 417 15.31 6.64 -22.15
N ALA A 418 16.52 6.97 -22.62
CA ALA A 418 17.35 6.04 -23.38
C ALA A 418 18.31 5.21 -22.51
N THR A 419 18.49 5.54 -21.23
CA THR A 419 19.49 4.88 -20.37
C THR A 419 18.92 4.54 -19.00
N PRO A 420 19.41 3.44 -18.34
CA PRO A 420 18.99 3.07 -16.99
C PRO A 420 19.20 4.19 -15.96
N GLN A 421 20.34 4.90 -16.04
CA GLN A 421 20.62 6.01 -15.12
C GLN A 421 19.58 7.13 -15.27
N ALA A 422 19.25 7.54 -16.49
CA ALA A 422 18.26 8.58 -16.74
C ALA A 422 16.85 8.15 -16.22
N ALA A 423 16.54 6.85 -16.23
CA ALA A 423 15.28 6.36 -15.69
C ALA A 423 15.23 6.43 -14.15
N TRP A 424 16.32 6.10 -13.48
CA TRP A 424 16.42 6.28 -12.03
C TRP A 424 16.40 7.77 -11.65
N ASP A 425 17.08 8.63 -12.41
CA ASP A 425 17.05 10.08 -12.20
C ASP A 425 15.63 10.66 -12.41
N ALA A 426 14.89 10.11 -13.37
CA ALA A 426 13.49 10.49 -13.61
C ALA A 426 12.55 9.99 -12.48
N LEU A 427 12.82 8.84 -11.87
CA LEU A 427 12.03 8.28 -10.79
C LEU A 427 12.30 9.00 -9.46
N LEU A 428 13.58 9.16 -9.09
CA LEU A 428 13.98 9.61 -7.74
C LEU A 428 14.28 11.11 -7.67
N HIS A 429 14.64 11.74 -8.79
CA HIS A 429 15.15 13.12 -8.83
C HIS A 429 16.33 13.39 -7.88
N ARG A 430 17.02 12.33 -7.46
CA ARG A 430 18.19 12.30 -6.60
C ARG A 430 19.00 11.02 -6.86
N PRO A 431 20.26 10.92 -6.37
CA PRO A 431 21.00 9.66 -6.40
C PRO A 431 20.26 8.53 -5.67
N PHE A 432 20.46 7.32 -6.17
CA PHE A 432 19.96 6.09 -5.51
C PHE A 432 20.67 5.89 -4.15
N HIS A 433 19.88 5.64 -3.11
CA HIS A 433 20.36 5.41 -1.75
C HIS A 433 20.26 3.92 -1.40
N GLY A 434 21.41 3.27 -1.19
CA GLY A 434 21.53 1.90 -0.69
C GLY A 434 22.17 1.87 0.69
N LEU A 435 21.91 0.81 1.46
CA LEU A 435 22.50 0.64 2.79
C LEU A 435 23.93 0.10 2.69
N ASP A 436 24.86 0.64 3.49
CA ASP A 436 26.21 0.13 3.60
C ASP A 436 26.25 -1.10 4.52
N ALA A 437 26.35 -2.30 3.94
CA ALA A 437 26.36 -3.55 4.68
C ALA A 437 27.45 -3.61 5.76
N ALA A 438 28.59 -2.93 5.57
CA ALA A 438 29.70 -2.92 6.55
C ALA A 438 29.31 -2.18 7.84
N GLN A 439 28.42 -1.18 7.75
CA GLN A 439 27.94 -0.45 8.92
C GLN A 439 26.81 -1.17 9.65
N TYR A 440 25.90 -1.83 8.91
CA TYR A 440 24.70 -2.45 9.48
C TYR A 440 24.93 -3.86 10.02
N ARG A 441 25.74 -4.69 9.34
CA ARG A 441 25.99 -6.09 9.72
C ARG A 441 26.42 -6.27 11.19
N PRO A 442 27.43 -5.55 11.71
CA PRO A 442 27.84 -5.71 13.11
C PRO A 442 26.73 -5.36 14.11
N GLN A 443 25.86 -4.42 13.77
CA GLN A 443 24.76 -4.01 14.63
C GLN A 443 23.69 -5.11 14.72
N PHE A 444 23.36 -5.77 13.60
CA PHE A 444 22.42 -6.90 13.61
C PHE A 444 22.99 -8.10 14.34
N GLU A 445 24.26 -8.43 14.13
CA GLU A 445 24.95 -9.55 14.80
C GLU A 445 25.02 -9.38 16.31
N GLN A 446 25.23 -8.15 16.79
CA GLN A 446 25.41 -7.87 18.21
C GLN A 446 24.13 -7.56 18.97
N LYS A 447 23.10 -6.99 18.31
CA LYS A 447 21.92 -6.42 18.99
C LYS A 447 20.61 -7.12 18.67
N VAL A 448 20.58 -8.08 17.75
CA VAL A 448 19.40 -8.89 17.48
C VAL A 448 19.58 -10.25 18.12
N ASP A 449 18.98 -10.46 19.28
CA ASP A 449 19.12 -11.69 20.07
C ASP A 449 18.45 -12.88 19.40
N ASP A 450 17.25 -12.67 18.79
CA ASP A 450 16.50 -13.72 18.09
C ASP A 450 17.26 -14.19 16.84
N PRO A 451 17.73 -15.46 16.79
CA PRO A 451 18.51 -15.96 15.66
C PRO A 451 17.78 -15.95 14.32
N ALA A 452 16.45 -16.16 14.33
CA ALA A 452 15.65 -16.20 13.12
C ALA A 452 15.46 -14.80 12.53
N LEU A 453 15.15 -13.81 13.37
CA LEU A 453 15.05 -12.41 12.97
C LEU A 453 16.42 -11.90 12.48
N ARG A 454 17.50 -12.21 13.19
CA ARG A 454 18.86 -11.84 12.79
C ARG A 454 19.24 -12.40 11.43
N ALA A 455 19.00 -13.70 11.21
CA ALA A 455 19.29 -14.34 9.92
C ALA A 455 18.48 -13.72 8.78
N THR A 456 17.22 -13.37 9.02
CA THR A 456 16.34 -12.75 8.02
C THR A 456 16.78 -11.32 7.70
N ALA A 457 17.20 -10.56 8.73
CA ALA A 457 17.74 -9.22 8.54
C ALA A 457 19.04 -9.22 7.74
N LEU A 458 19.97 -10.15 8.05
CA LEU A 458 21.21 -10.28 7.31
C LEU A 458 21.01 -10.65 5.83
N ARG A 459 20.06 -11.54 5.53
CA ARG A 459 19.67 -11.84 4.13
C ARG A 459 19.07 -10.63 3.42
N SER A 460 18.30 -9.80 4.12
CA SER A 460 17.76 -8.57 3.57
C SER A 460 18.86 -7.54 3.29
N LEU A 461 19.85 -7.45 4.19
CA LEU A 461 20.99 -6.54 4.05
C LEU A 461 21.85 -6.85 2.81
N GLU A 462 22.03 -8.14 2.46
CA GLU A 462 22.75 -8.57 1.24
C GLU A 462 22.11 -8.04 -0.06
N ARG A 463 20.87 -7.55 0.00
CA ARG A 463 20.10 -7.02 -1.13
C ARG A 463 19.71 -5.56 -0.95
N ALA A 464 20.35 -4.83 -0.06
CA ALA A 464 19.99 -3.45 0.26
C ALA A 464 21.02 -2.42 -0.21
N GLY A 465 22.16 -2.85 -0.76
CA GLY A 465 23.26 -1.98 -1.15
C GLY A 465 23.01 -1.13 -2.40
N ALA A 466 23.84 -0.11 -2.62
CA ALA A 466 23.72 0.80 -3.74
C ALA A 466 23.96 0.10 -5.11
N GLU A 467 24.73 -1.00 -5.14
CA GLU A 467 24.95 -1.83 -6.34
C GLU A 467 23.65 -2.41 -6.92
N GLN A 468 22.59 -2.48 -6.13
CA GLN A 468 21.29 -2.99 -6.55
C GLN A 468 20.64 -2.12 -7.64
N GLN A 469 21.00 -0.84 -7.73
CA GLN A 469 20.53 0.06 -8.78
C GLN A 469 20.81 -0.50 -10.19
N ALA A 470 22.00 -1.00 -10.41
CA ALA A 470 22.45 -1.51 -11.72
C ALA A 470 21.70 -2.79 -12.16
N LEU A 471 21.01 -3.46 -11.23
CA LEU A 471 20.26 -4.69 -11.54
C LEU A 471 18.89 -4.43 -12.17
N TYR A 472 18.44 -3.18 -12.23
CA TYR A 472 17.12 -2.84 -12.76
C TYR A 472 17.19 -1.73 -13.78
N ASP A 473 16.71 -2.01 -14.98
CA ASP A 473 16.59 -1.03 -16.07
C ASP A 473 15.11 -0.66 -16.26
N LEU A 474 14.77 0.57 -15.88
CA LEU A 474 13.43 1.15 -16.02
C LEU A 474 13.32 2.04 -17.26
N SER A 475 14.31 2.00 -18.18
CA SER A 475 14.35 2.83 -19.38
C SER A 475 13.83 2.08 -20.61
N TRP A 476 13.46 2.83 -21.64
CA TRP A 476 13.25 2.28 -22.97
C TRP A 476 14.57 2.25 -23.77
N SER A 477 15.61 1.70 -23.16
CA SER A 477 16.94 1.52 -23.74
C SER A 477 16.96 0.49 -24.88
N PRO A 478 17.97 0.50 -25.76
CA PRO A 478 18.17 -0.56 -26.73
C PRO A 478 18.29 -1.95 -26.09
N ALA A 479 19.00 -2.06 -24.96
CA ALA A 479 19.18 -3.32 -24.24
C ALA A 479 17.86 -3.87 -23.70
N ASN A 480 17.00 -3.00 -23.13
CA ASN A 480 15.68 -3.41 -22.64
C ASN A 480 14.73 -3.83 -23.79
N ARG A 481 14.80 -3.14 -24.93
CA ARG A 481 14.00 -3.49 -26.12
C ARG A 481 14.39 -4.86 -26.67
N GLU A 482 15.67 -5.21 -26.66
CA GLU A 482 16.16 -6.51 -27.09
C GLU A 482 15.78 -7.61 -26.09
N ARG A 483 15.95 -7.35 -24.80
CA ARG A 483 15.66 -8.30 -23.71
C ARG A 483 14.17 -8.58 -23.54
N LEU A 484 13.33 -7.54 -23.68
CA LEU A 484 11.89 -7.55 -23.42
C LEU A 484 11.12 -6.98 -24.63
N PRO A 485 11.21 -7.60 -25.81
CA PRO A 485 10.51 -7.10 -27.00
C PRO A 485 8.98 -7.17 -26.78
N SER A 486 8.27 -6.20 -27.36
CA SER A 486 6.82 -6.27 -27.46
C SER A 486 6.42 -7.39 -28.41
N GLN A 487 5.31 -8.07 -28.13
CA GLN A 487 4.81 -9.21 -28.91
C GLN A 487 3.32 -9.03 -29.21
N PRO A 488 2.78 -9.75 -30.22
CA PRO A 488 1.35 -9.76 -30.48
C PRO A 488 0.58 -10.24 -29.23
N GLY A 489 -0.44 -9.50 -28.84
CA GLY A 489 -1.24 -9.76 -27.65
C GLY A 489 -0.72 -9.13 -26.35
N ASP A 490 0.49 -8.55 -26.33
CA ASP A 490 0.92 -7.68 -25.23
C ASP A 490 0.06 -6.41 -25.17
N LEU A 491 0.09 -5.72 -24.03
CA LEU A 491 -0.61 -4.46 -23.82
C LEU A 491 0.37 -3.33 -23.51
N GLY A 492 0.43 -2.30 -24.36
CA GLY A 492 1.15 -1.06 -24.11
C GLY A 492 0.23 0.02 -23.56
N VAL A 493 0.58 0.62 -22.42
CA VAL A 493 -0.20 1.68 -21.78
C VAL A 493 0.68 2.91 -21.60
N LEU A 494 0.31 4.03 -22.23
CA LEU A 494 0.91 5.33 -22.02
C LEU A 494 0.15 6.09 -20.95
N LEU A 495 0.80 6.35 -19.82
CA LEU A 495 0.22 7.08 -18.69
C LEU A 495 0.84 8.49 -18.62
N ARG A 496 0.01 9.52 -18.51
CA ARG A 496 0.47 10.90 -18.46
C ARG A 496 -0.48 11.79 -17.67
N TYR A 497 0.04 12.94 -17.27
CA TYR A 497 -0.81 14.02 -16.76
C TYR A 497 -1.35 14.89 -17.91
N ALA A 498 -2.48 15.56 -17.67
CA ALA A 498 -3.02 16.54 -18.62
C ALA A 498 -1.99 17.67 -18.82
N GLY A 499 -1.76 18.04 -20.10
CA GLY A 499 -0.74 19.03 -20.46
C GLY A 499 0.69 18.48 -20.57
N GLU A 500 0.97 17.26 -20.14
CA GLU A 500 2.27 16.63 -20.35
C GLU A 500 2.46 16.30 -21.84
N PRO A 501 3.55 16.78 -22.49
CA PRO A 501 3.80 16.49 -23.90
C PRO A 501 4.17 15.03 -24.10
N VAL A 502 3.79 14.47 -25.25
CA VAL A 502 4.34 13.19 -25.71
C VAL A 502 5.66 13.46 -26.41
N ASP A 503 6.77 13.08 -25.79
CA ASP A 503 8.09 13.28 -26.35
C ASP A 503 8.43 12.31 -27.51
N ALA A 504 9.59 12.49 -28.14
CA ALA A 504 10.00 11.69 -29.30
C ALA A 504 10.18 10.20 -28.94
N LEU A 505 10.72 9.89 -27.74
CA LEU A 505 10.93 8.50 -27.31
C LEU A 505 9.62 7.80 -26.98
N ALA A 506 8.68 8.51 -26.35
CA ALA A 506 7.33 7.99 -26.11
C ALA A 506 6.59 7.69 -27.43
N ARG A 507 6.70 8.56 -28.46
CA ARG A 507 6.13 8.29 -29.80
C ARG A 507 6.78 7.08 -30.46
N GLN A 508 8.11 6.96 -30.40
CA GLN A 508 8.83 5.81 -30.95
C GLN A 508 8.43 4.51 -30.26
N TRP A 509 8.29 4.53 -28.92
CA TRP A 509 7.81 3.37 -28.19
C TRP A 509 6.40 2.99 -28.61
N TRP A 510 5.50 3.98 -28.73
CA TRP A 510 4.12 3.77 -29.14
C TRP A 510 4.01 3.11 -30.52
N GLN A 511 4.81 3.61 -31.47
CA GLN A 511 4.87 3.04 -32.81
C GLN A 511 5.42 1.61 -32.77
N ALA A 512 6.53 1.39 -32.09
CA ALA A 512 7.16 0.07 -31.99
C ALA A 512 6.24 -0.96 -31.34
N ALA A 513 5.45 -0.59 -30.33
CA ALA A 513 4.43 -1.47 -29.73
C ALA A 513 3.33 -1.84 -30.74
N GLY A 514 2.87 -0.86 -31.55
CA GLY A 514 1.89 -1.09 -32.61
C GLY A 514 2.42 -2.01 -33.71
N ASP A 515 3.64 -1.77 -34.19
CA ASP A 515 4.31 -2.57 -35.23
C ASP A 515 4.52 -4.03 -34.78
N ALA A 516 4.73 -4.23 -33.48
CA ALA A 516 4.82 -5.53 -32.85
C ALA A 516 3.46 -6.24 -32.65
N GLY A 517 2.33 -5.60 -33.00
CA GLY A 517 0.99 -6.15 -32.81
C GLY A 517 0.49 -6.11 -31.37
N ALA A 518 1.10 -5.32 -30.50
CA ALA A 518 0.61 -5.11 -29.13
C ALA A 518 -0.65 -4.21 -29.14
N GLY A 519 -1.58 -4.51 -28.25
CA GLY A 519 -2.68 -3.61 -27.94
C GLY A 519 -2.16 -2.32 -27.31
N ARG A 520 -2.78 -1.16 -27.64
CA ARG A 520 -2.34 0.13 -27.12
C ARG A 520 -3.48 0.87 -26.42
N LEU A 521 -3.14 1.59 -25.33
CA LEU A 521 -4.07 2.37 -24.53
C LEU A 521 -3.38 3.62 -23.99
N THR A 522 -4.09 4.75 -23.92
CA THR A 522 -3.64 5.96 -23.24
C THR A 522 -4.47 6.23 -22.00
N VAL A 523 -3.82 6.71 -20.92
CA VAL A 523 -4.47 7.17 -19.70
C VAL A 523 -3.99 8.58 -19.40
N THR A 524 -4.89 9.55 -19.42
CA THR A 524 -4.58 10.95 -19.13
C THR A 524 -5.34 11.38 -17.89
N VAL A 525 -4.66 11.95 -16.90
CA VAL A 525 -5.23 12.35 -15.61
C VAL A 525 -4.89 13.82 -15.33
N GLY A 526 -5.88 14.61 -14.97
CA GLY A 526 -5.68 16.01 -14.58
C GLY A 526 -6.84 16.89 -14.99
N GLN A 527 -6.72 18.17 -14.68
CA GLN A 527 -7.69 19.17 -15.10
C GLN A 527 -7.60 19.34 -16.62
N GLY A 528 -8.76 19.31 -17.30
CA GLY A 528 -8.80 19.39 -18.76
C GLY A 528 -8.32 18.14 -19.49
N ALA A 529 -8.24 16.98 -18.82
CA ALA A 529 -7.78 15.73 -19.42
C ALA A 529 -8.60 15.33 -20.66
N ALA A 530 -9.90 15.58 -20.66
CA ALA A 530 -10.80 15.26 -21.78
C ALA A 530 -10.55 16.13 -23.03
N SER A 531 -10.01 17.33 -22.89
CA SER A 531 -9.70 18.26 -23.97
C SER A 531 -8.23 18.25 -24.40
N SER A 532 -7.43 17.33 -23.88
CA SER A 532 -6.00 17.27 -24.14
C SER A 532 -5.70 16.83 -25.59
N ASP A 533 -5.27 17.76 -26.42
CA ASP A 533 -4.97 17.57 -27.86
C ASP A 533 -3.80 16.62 -28.15
N ALA A 534 -2.96 16.30 -27.14
CA ALA A 534 -1.79 15.46 -27.32
C ALA A 534 -2.07 14.01 -27.74
N LEU A 535 -3.34 13.58 -27.72
CA LEU A 535 -3.75 12.27 -28.23
C LEU A 535 -3.94 12.26 -29.74
N GLN A 536 -4.16 13.42 -30.37
CA GLN A 536 -4.36 13.55 -31.83
C GLN A 536 -3.07 13.23 -32.60
N ASP A 537 -1.91 13.35 -31.93
CA ASP A 537 -0.59 13.08 -32.51
C ASP A 537 -0.17 11.58 -32.44
N LEU A 538 -0.98 10.71 -31.87
CA LEU A 538 -0.69 9.29 -31.76
C LEU A 538 -1.54 8.47 -32.73
N ASP A 539 -0.95 8.02 -33.82
CA ASP A 539 -1.60 7.17 -34.80
C ASP A 539 -2.14 5.88 -34.16
N GLY A 540 -3.40 5.53 -34.46
CA GLY A 540 -4.04 4.31 -34.00
C GLY A 540 -4.35 4.26 -32.50
N ALA A 541 -4.51 5.41 -31.83
CA ALA A 541 -5.00 5.50 -30.45
C ALA A 541 -6.47 5.10 -30.38
N ALA A 542 -6.73 3.79 -30.38
CA ALA A 542 -8.08 3.24 -30.45
C ALA A 542 -8.91 3.47 -29.17
N GLN A 543 -8.25 3.66 -28.01
CA GLN A 543 -8.93 3.93 -26.75
C GLN A 543 -8.07 4.80 -25.83
N GLY A 544 -8.66 5.91 -25.36
CA GLY A 544 -8.10 6.75 -24.32
C GLY A 544 -9.01 6.77 -23.10
N ILE A 545 -8.43 6.71 -21.92
CA ILE A 545 -9.11 7.02 -20.66
C ILE A 545 -8.67 8.43 -20.28
N ALA A 546 -9.63 9.35 -20.20
CA ALA A 546 -9.41 10.70 -19.72
C ALA A 546 -10.11 10.89 -18.39
N LEU A 547 -9.34 11.05 -17.32
CA LEU A 547 -9.85 11.34 -15.99
C LEU A 547 -9.74 12.84 -15.72
N ASP A 548 -10.85 13.54 -15.92
CA ASP A 548 -10.92 14.98 -15.68
C ASP A 548 -11.14 15.27 -14.19
N LEU A 549 -10.29 16.13 -13.63
CA LEU A 549 -10.30 16.47 -12.21
C LEU A 549 -10.97 17.82 -11.94
N PRO A 550 -11.51 18.03 -10.71
CA PRO A 550 -12.07 19.31 -10.33
C PRO A 550 -11.08 20.45 -10.50
N GLN A 551 -11.56 21.60 -11.01
CA GLN A 551 -10.76 22.81 -11.19
C GLN A 551 -10.43 23.41 -9.82
N ARG A 552 -9.21 23.28 -9.38
CA ARG A 552 -8.67 23.88 -8.15
C ARG A 552 -7.15 23.95 -8.19
N HIS A 553 -6.56 24.70 -7.28
CA HIS A 553 -5.11 24.80 -7.17
C HIS A 553 -4.52 23.48 -6.69
N ASP A 554 -3.44 23.03 -7.33
CA ASP A 554 -2.72 21.78 -7.03
C ASP A 554 -1.21 22.02 -7.25
N PRO A 555 -0.58 22.88 -6.43
CA PRO A 555 0.78 23.35 -6.68
C PRO A 555 1.81 22.22 -6.70
N LEU A 556 1.71 21.25 -5.80
CA LEU A 556 2.58 20.07 -5.77
C LEU A 556 2.15 18.98 -6.78
N GLY A 557 0.94 19.05 -7.34
CA GLY A 557 0.36 17.98 -8.14
C GLY A 557 -0.20 16.84 -7.28
N LEU A 558 -0.58 17.14 -6.03
CA LEU A 558 -1.08 16.16 -5.07
C LEU A 558 -2.38 15.51 -5.54
N ASP A 559 -3.34 16.29 -6.04
CA ASP A 559 -4.64 15.79 -6.49
C ASP A 559 -4.50 14.86 -7.71
N ARG A 560 -3.70 15.28 -8.72
CA ARG A 560 -3.49 14.47 -9.92
C ARG A 560 -2.74 13.16 -9.61
N THR A 561 -1.73 13.22 -8.72
CA THR A 561 -0.98 12.05 -8.27
C THR A 561 -1.86 11.08 -7.48
N LEU A 562 -2.67 11.60 -6.56
CA LEU A 562 -3.58 10.79 -5.76
C LEU A 562 -4.70 10.18 -6.61
N ALA A 563 -5.27 10.93 -7.56
CA ALA A 563 -6.28 10.41 -8.48
C ALA A 563 -5.74 9.27 -9.33
N LEU A 564 -4.54 9.41 -9.89
CA LEU A 564 -3.88 8.35 -10.64
C LEU A 564 -3.60 7.12 -9.75
N LYS A 565 -3.12 7.34 -8.52
CA LYS A 565 -2.90 6.27 -7.54
C LYS A 565 -4.21 5.52 -7.24
N MET A 566 -5.31 6.20 -6.97
CA MET A 566 -6.62 5.59 -6.69
C MET A 566 -7.12 4.79 -7.91
N LEU A 567 -7.01 5.34 -9.10
CA LEU A 567 -7.36 4.69 -10.35
C LEU A 567 -6.55 3.40 -10.56
N LEU A 568 -5.23 3.47 -10.44
CA LEU A 568 -4.32 2.32 -10.62
C LEU A 568 -4.57 1.24 -9.57
N ASN A 569 -4.77 1.62 -8.31
CA ASN A 569 -5.06 0.65 -7.24
C ASN A 569 -6.37 -0.10 -7.48
N ALA A 570 -7.43 0.59 -7.92
CA ALA A 570 -8.70 -0.07 -8.24
C ALA A 570 -8.55 -0.98 -9.47
N HIS A 571 -7.92 -0.48 -10.54
CA HIS A 571 -7.65 -1.23 -11.75
C HIS A 571 -6.86 -2.52 -11.47
N SER A 572 -5.67 -2.39 -10.85
CA SER A 572 -4.82 -3.54 -10.56
C SER A 572 -5.49 -4.57 -9.66
N THR A 573 -6.28 -4.11 -8.68
CA THR A 573 -7.06 -4.98 -7.80
C THR A 573 -8.15 -5.72 -8.58
N ALA A 574 -8.89 -5.04 -9.45
CA ALA A 574 -9.95 -5.66 -10.25
C ALA A 574 -9.38 -6.67 -11.27
N VAL A 575 -8.22 -6.37 -11.90
CA VAL A 575 -7.47 -7.32 -12.75
C VAL A 575 -7.15 -8.59 -11.98
N MET A 576 -6.55 -8.46 -10.78
CA MET A 576 -6.15 -9.62 -9.98
C MET A 576 -7.32 -10.40 -9.40
N ALA A 577 -8.40 -9.72 -9.02
CA ALA A 577 -9.65 -10.36 -8.58
C ALA A 577 -10.28 -11.18 -9.72
N ARG A 578 -10.30 -10.63 -10.94
CA ARG A 578 -10.77 -11.34 -12.14
C ARG A 578 -9.93 -12.56 -12.48
N LEU A 579 -8.63 -12.53 -12.24
CA LEU A 579 -7.70 -13.65 -12.41
C LEU A 579 -7.73 -14.66 -11.24
N GLY A 580 -8.63 -14.50 -10.27
CA GLY A 580 -8.77 -15.40 -9.13
C GLY A 580 -7.65 -15.29 -8.09
N ARG A 581 -6.90 -14.17 -8.08
CA ARG A 581 -5.83 -13.92 -7.09
C ARG A 581 -6.34 -13.39 -5.75
N THR A 582 -7.66 -13.26 -5.61
CA THR A 582 -8.34 -12.93 -4.35
C THR A 582 -9.53 -13.86 -4.14
N VAL A 583 -9.90 -14.09 -2.89
CA VAL A 583 -11.12 -14.78 -2.50
C VAL A 583 -12.02 -13.79 -1.76
N GLY A 584 -13.15 -13.42 -2.39
CA GLY A 584 -13.87 -12.23 -1.98
C GLY A 584 -12.93 -11.03 -2.04
N ASN A 585 -12.74 -10.34 -0.91
CA ASN A 585 -11.80 -9.24 -0.75
C ASN A 585 -10.57 -9.60 0.09
N THR A 586 -10.11 -10.84 0.07
CA THR A 586 -8.95 -11.30 0.85
C THR A 586 -7.78 -11.75 -0.03
N MET A 587 -6.56 -11.54 0.46
CA MET A 587 -5.30 -11.91 -0.20
C MET A 587 -4.88 -13.32 0.23
N THR A 588 -5.60 -14.37 -0.19
CA THR A 588 -5.28 -15.76 0.20
C THR A 588 -3.96 -16.27 -0.38
N ALA A 589 -3.45 -15.63 -1.40
CA ALA A 589 -2.14 -15.94 -1.97
C ALA A 589 -0.94 -15.41 -1.15
N VAL A 590 -1.17 -14.69 -0.04
CA VAL A 590 -0.11 -14.11 0.80
C VAL A 590 0.97 -15.14 1.16
N GLN A 591 2.25 -14.73 1.08
CA GLN A 591 3.38 -15.55 1.50
C GLN A 591 3.73 -15.27 2.95
N PRO A 592 3.72 -16.26 3.87
CA PRO A 592 4.04 -16.06 5.28
C PRO A 592 5.56 -15.90 5.51
N GLY A 593 6.16 -14.80 4.98
CA GLY A 593 7.59 -14.56 4.95
C GLY A 593 8.18 -13.82 6.17
N ASN A 594 7.32 -13.23 7.00
CA ASN A 594 7.68 -12.55 8.25
C ASN A 594 6.61 -12.81 9.32
N LEU A 595 6.84 -12.38 10.57
CA LEU A 595 5.92 -12.63 11.68
C LEU A 595 4.55 -12.00 11.47
N LYS A 596 4.49 -10.78 10.90
CA LYS A 596 3.25 -10.10 10.54
C LYS A 596 2.44 -10.92 9.52
N LEU A 597 3.08 -11.42 8.47
CA LEU A 597 2.43 -12.20 7.42
C LEU A 597 2.01 -13.60 7.90
N ILE A 598 2.73 -14.20 8.85
CA ILE A 598 2.29 -15.43 9.55
C ILE A 598 0.98 -15.15 10.30
N GLY A 599 0.91 -14.06 11.05
CA GLY A 599 -0.32 -13.68 11.77
C GLY A 599 -1.51 -13.46 10.83
N ARG A 600 -1.31 -12.75 9.71
CA ARG A 600 -2.33 -12.55 8.68
C ARG A 600 -2.76 -13.86 8.04
N ALA A 601 -1.82 -14.73 7.63
CA ALA A 601 -2.12 -16.03 7.02
C ALA A 601 -2.93 -16.91 7.96
N THR A 602 -2.58 -16.95 9.25
CA THR A 602 -3.34 -17.67 10.28
C THR A 602 -4.80 -17.20 10.35
N TYR A 603 -5.01 -15.90 10.43
CA TYR A 603 -6.35 -15.32 10.46
C TYR A 603 -7.16 -15.62 9.20
N LEU A 604 -6.55 -15.57 8.01
CA LEU A 604 -7.22 -15.89 6.76
C LEU A 604 -7.69 -17.34 6.73
N ILE A 605 -6.86 -18.30 7.18
CA ILE A 605 -7.27 -19.71 7.31
C ILE A 605 -8.47 -19.82 8.24
N GLN A 606 -8.37 -19.26 9.45
CA GLN A 606 -9.44 -19.29 10.44
C GLN A 606 -10.74 -18.69 9.88
N SER A 607 -10.66 -17.51 9.29
CA SER A 607 -11.81 -16.75 8.80
C SER A 607 -12.54 -17.49 7.67
N HIS A 608 -11.80 -18.04 6.69
CA HIS A 608 -12.42 -18.73 5.55
C HIS A 608 -13.00 -20.09 5.95
N VAL A 609 -12.30 -20.86 6.78
CA VAL A 609 -12.83 -22.13 7.29
C VAL A 609 -14.10 -21.90 8.09
N ASN A 610 -14.08 -20.96 9.06
CA ASN A 610 -15.23 -20.67 9.90
C ASN A 610 -16.43 -20.13 9.11
N ALA A 611 -16.19 -19.35 8.04
CA ALA A 611 -17.27 -18.90 7.16
C ALA A 611 -18.00 -20.08 6.46
N VAL A 612 -17.28 -21.15 6.09
CA VAL A 612 -17.88 -22.37 5.53
C VAL A 612 -18.62 -23.14 6.62
N LEU A 613 -18.02 -23.32 7.82
CA LEU A 613 -18.65 -24.05 8.93
C LEU A 613 -19.96 -23.38 9.38
N ASP A 614 -20.03 -22.05 9.31
CA ASP A 614 -21.23 -21.26 9.61
C ASP A 614 -22.26 -21.27 8.47
N GLY A 615 -21.88 -21.73 7.27
CA GLY A 615 -22.71 -21.76 6.08
C GLY A 615 -23.93 -22.68 6.22
N LYS A 616 -25.05 -22.32 5.58
CA LYS A 616 -26.29 -23.11 5.64
C LYS A 616 -26.11 -24.54 5.14
N ARG A 617 -25.34 -24.71 4.08
CA ARG A 617 -25.08 -26.01 3.46
C ARG A 617 -24.28 -26.92 4.39
N TRP A 618 -23.23 -26.40 5.01
CA TRP A 618 -22.41 -27.14 5.98
C TRP A 618 -23.24 -27.58 7.17
N ARG A 619 -24.00 -26.66 7.78
CA ARG A 619 -24.87 -26.97 8.91
C ARG A 619 -25.95 -28.01 8.60
N ALA A 620 -26.47 -27.97 7.37
CA ALA A 620 -27.45 -28.99 6.94
C ALA A 620 -26.86 -30.41 6.84
N GLN A 621 -25.56 -30.53 6.54
CA GLN A 621 -24.86 -31.81 6.37
C GLN A 621 -24.22 -32.31 7.67
N HIS A 622 -23.68 -31.43 8.51
CA HIS A 622 -22.83 -31.77 9.65
C HIS A 622 -23.36 -31.26 10.99
N GLY A 623 -24.46 -30.52 11.00
CA GLY A 623 -24.93 -29.83 12.19
C GLY A 623 -24.01 -28.68 12.61
N ASP A 624 -24.14 -28.27 13.89
CA ASP A 624 -23.28 -27.23 14.46
C ASP A 624 -21.87 -27.79 14.68
N THR A 625 -20.92 -27.29 13.88
CA THR A 625 -19.50 -27.65 13.97
C THR A 625 -18.77 -26.58 14.77
N ALA A 626 -17.96 -26.94 15.76
CA ALA A 626 -17.16 -25.99 16.51
C ALA A 626 -16.22 -25.17 15.54
N PRO A 627 -16.11 -23.85 15.71
CA PRO A 627 -15.25 -23.04 14.86
C PRO A 627 -13.78 -23.44 15.01
N LEU A 628 -13.00 -23.26 13.95
CA LEU A 628 -11.56 -23.42 13.98
C LEU A 628 -10.95 -22.33 14.86
N SER A 629 -10.17 -22.70 15.86
CA SER A 629 -9.46 -21.77 16.74
C SER A 629 -8.28 -21.12 16.03
N TYR A 630 -7.78 -19.98 16.54
CA TYR A 630 -6.58 -19.34 16.02
C TYR A 630 -5.34 -20.25 16.15
N ALA A 631 -5.23 -21.00 17.24
CA ALA A 631 -4.14 -21.94 17.47
C ALA A 631 -4.15 -23.11 16.47
N GLU A 632 -5.33 -23.68 16.20
CA GLU A 632 -5.49 -24.72 15.17
C GLU A 632 -5.12 -24.19 13.78
N ALA A 633 -5.61 -23.00 13.40
CA ALA A 633 -5.30 -22.36 12.12
C ALA A 633 -3.80 -22.10 11.98
N ASN A 634 -3.13 -21.64 13.04
CA ASN A 634 -1.70 -21.43 13.06
C ASN A 634 -0.92 -22.75 12.91
N ARG A 635 -1.32 -23.79 13.64
CA ARG A 635 -0.70 -25.12 13.53
C ARG A 635 -0.79 -25.67 12.11
N VAL A 636 -1.96 -25.54 11.48
CA VAL A 636 -2.17 -25.95 10.08
C VAL A 636 -1.32 -25.14 9.12
N LEU A 637 -1.19 -23.82 9.34
CA LEU A 637 -0.34 -22.97 8.51
C LEU A 637 1.11 -23.45 8.49
N TYR A 638 1.69 -23.73 9.66
CA TYR A 638 3.06 -24.24 9.74
C TYR A 638 3.20 -25.60 9.04
N GLU A 639 2.20 -26.47 9.16
CA GLU A 639 2.19 -27.73 8.39
C GLU A 639 2.12 -27.49 6.89
N ALA A 640 1.27 -26.57 6.44
CA ALA A 640 1.14 -26.21 5.03
C ALA A 640 2.45 -25.66 4.45
N ILE A 641 3.22 -24.88 5.22
CA ILE A 641 4.55 -24.38 4.84
C ILE A 641 5.49 -25.55 4.58
N ASP A 642 5.57 -26.50 5.51
CA ASP A 642 6.43 -27.67 5.40
C ASP A 642 6.01 -28.60 4.23
N GLN A 643 4.72 -28.86 4.12
CA GLN A 643 4.17 -29.76 3.09
C GLN A 643 4.30 -29.18 1.69
N ARG A 644 4.11 -27.88 1.53
CA ARG A 644 4.34 -27.21 0.24
C ARG A 644 5.72 -27.46 -0.33
N ALA A 645 6.75 -27.44 0.53
CA ALA A 645 8.12 -27.72 0.11
C ALA A 645 8.33 -29.17 -0.37
N ARG A 646 7.48 -30.10 0.06
CA ARG A 646 7.58 -31.55 -0.26
C ARG A 646 6.70 -31.97 -1.44
N LEU A 647 5.65 -31.22 -1.75
CA LEU A 647 4.70 -31.58 -2.82
C LEU A 647 5.29 -31.27 -4.20
N PRO A 648 5.23 -32.21 -5.18
CA PRO A 648 5.60 -31.93 -6.56
C PRO A 648 4.75 -30.79 -7.12
N GLN A 649 5.38 -29.83 -7.78
CA GLN A 649 4.71 -28.64 -8.35
C GLN A 649 3.88 -27.80 -7.35
N ALA A 650 3.88 -28.13 -6.07
CA ALA A 650 3.16 -27.39 -5.04
C ALA A 650 3.79 -26.03 -4.73
N SER A 651 5.03 -25.78 -5.16
CA SER A 651 5.74 -24.50 -4.93
C SER A 651 5.00 -23.27 -5.47
N GLN A 652 4.07 -23.43 -6.39
CA GLN A 652 3.23 -22.36 -6.92
C GLN A 652 1.89 -22.19 -6.19
N LEU A 653 1.47 -23.15 -5.35
CA LEU A 653 0.21 -23.07 -4.59
C LEU A 653 0.42 -22.31 -3.29
N PRO A 654 -0.48 -21.37 -2.93
CA PRO A 654 -0.41 -20.65 -1.67
C PRO A 654 -0.65 -21.55 -0.45
N GLU A 655 0.14 -21.36 0.59
CA GLU A 655 0.05 -22.12 1.85
C GLU A 655 -1.30 -21.96 2.54
N VAL A 656 -1.86 -20.75 2.51
CA VAL A 656 -3.18 -20.43 3.09
C VAL A 656 -4.28 -21.22 2.37
N GLU A 657 -4.24 -21.25 1.06
CA GLU A 657 -5.25 -21.95 0.26
C GLU A 657 -5.17 -23.47 0.44
N LEU A 658 -3.94 -24.03 0.47
CA LEU A 658 -3.72 -25.44 0.79
C LEU A 658 -4.28 -25.80 2.16
N ALA A 659 -4.01 -24.96 3.18
CA ALA A 659 -4.48 -25.17 4.53
C ALA A 659 -6.00 -25.14 4.63
N ILE A 660 -6.67 -24.18 3.98
CA ILE A 660 -8.13 -24.06 3.98
C ILE A 660 -8.77 -25.33 3.40
N VAL A 661 -8.29 -25.79 2.22
CA VAL A 661 -8.85 -26.97 1.57
C VAL A 661 -8.59 -28.23 2.40
N ALA A 662 -7.37 -28.45 2.88
CA ALA A 662 -7.02 -29.62 3.67
C ALA A 662 -7.86 -29.73 4.96
N VAL A 663 -8.05 -28.59 5.66
CA VAL A 663 -8.89 -28.57 6.87
C VAL A 663 -10.34 -28.87 6.57
N LEU A 664 -10.92 -28.25 5.54
CA LEU A 664 -12.32 -28.49 5.18
C LEU A 664 -12.57 -29.94 4.74
N GLU A 665 -11.67 -30.55 3.97
CA GLU A 665 -11.75 -31.98 3.61
C GLU A 665 -11.64 -32.89 4.85
N ARG A 666 -10.76 -32.56 5.79
CA ARG A 666 -10.63 -33.27 7.07
C ARG A 666 -11.93 -33.23 7.88
N LEU A 667 -12.53 -32.04 7.98
CA LEU A 667 -13.75 -31.85 8.77
C LEU A 667 -14.98 -32.46 8.10
N ASP A 668 -15.03 -32.48 6.77
CA ASP A 668 -16.11 -33.08 5.98
C ASP A 668 -16.08 -34.63 6.03
N GLY A 669 -14.89 -35.20 5.79
CA GLY A 669 -14.75 -36.66 5.60
C GLY A 669 -14.19 -37.44 6.79
N GLY A 670 -13.78 -36.79 7.89
CA GLY A 670 -13.14 -37.43 9.06
C GLY A 670 -11.79 -38.11 8.76
N ARG A 671 -11.25 -37.96 7.56
CA ARG A 671 -9.97 -38.57 7.12
C ARG A 671 -8.79 -37.71 7.57
N PRO A 672 -7.56 -38.26 7.70
CA PRO A 672 -6.36 -37.45 7.91
C PRO A 672 -6.21 -36.34 6.86
N LEU A 673 -5.50 -35.26 7.21
CA LEU A 673 -5.18 -34.19 6.27
C LEU A 673 -4.44 -34.76 5.04
N ASP A 674 -4.99 -34.57 3.85
CA ASP A 674 -4.40 -35.01 2.58
C ASP A 674 -3.99 -33.79 1.74
N TRP A 675 -2.71 -33.45 1.80
CA TRP A 675 -2.14 -32.30 1.11
C TRP A 675 -2.06 -32.51 -0.40
N THR A 676 -1.95 -33.76 -0.86
CA THR A 676 -1.93 -34.10 -2.30
C THR A 676 -3.31 -33.89 -2.90
N ASP A 677 -4.37 -34.34 -2.22
CA ASP A 677 -5.75 -34.11 -2.66
C ASP A 677 -6.12 -32.64 -2.60
N ALA A 678 -5.72 -31.92 -1.54
CA ALA A 678 -5.92 -30.47 -1.44
C ALA A 678 -5.26 -29.73 -2.61
N ALA A 679 -4.02 -30.07 -2.94
CA ALA A 679 -3.30 -29.49 -4.08
C ALA A 679 -3.97 -29.80 -5.42
N ARG A 680 -4.47 -31.03 -5.61
CA ARG A 680 -5.22 -31.43 -6.79
C ARG A 680 -6.49 -30.58 -6.95
N ARG A 681 -7.31 -30.47 -5.89
CA ARG A 681 -8.57 -29.70 -5.91
C ARG A 681 -8.33 -28.22 -6.22
N LEU A 682 -7.29 -27.62 -5.63
CA LEU A 682 -6.91 -26.25 -5.92
C LEU A 682 -6.50 -26.04 -7.38
N ARG A 683 -5.77 -26.97 -7.98
CA ARG A 683 -5.41 -26.86 -9.40
C ARG A 683 -6.62 -26.98 -10.33
N GLU A 684 -7.57 -27.84 -9.97
CA GLU A 684 -8.78 -28.07 -10.79
C GLU A 684 -9.76 -26.89 -10.74
N LYS A 685 -9.95 -26.26 -9.57
CA LYS A 685 -11.07 -25.32 -9.33
C LYS A 685 -10.65 -23.95 -8.82
N GLY A 686 -9.40 -23.80 -8.35
CA GLY A 686 -9.00 -22.65 -7.53
C GLY A 686 -9.75 -22.59 -6.20
N LEU A 687 -9.32 -21.74 -5.25
CA LEU A 687 -10.00 -21.63 -3.96
C LEU A 687 -11.42 -21.04 -4.10
N ASN A 688 -11.62 -20.04 -4.98
CA ASN A 688 -12.95 -19.48 -5.24
C ASN A 688 -13.96 -20.54 -5.72
N GLY A 689 -13.57 -21.40 -6.66
CA GLY A 689 -14.42 -22.48 -7.16
C GLY A 689 -14.72 -23.51 -6.08
N TYR A 690 -13.70 -23.91 -5.33
CA TYR A 690 -13.83 -24.87 -4.24
C TYR A 690 -14.78 -24.39 -3.12
N LEU A 691 -14.63 -23.14 -2.66
CA LEU A 691 -15.50 -22.58 -1.61
C LEU A 691 -16.94 -22.37 -2.09
N ARG A 692 -17.15 -22.01 -3.37
CA ARG A 692 -18.49 -21.83 -3.95
C ARG A 692 -19.32 -23.12 -3.92
N GLU A 693 -18.68 -24.28 -4.08
CA GLU A 693 -19.37 -25.58 -3.97
C GLU A 693 -19.76 -25.95 -2.54
N ARG A 694 -19.19 -25.29 -1.52
CA ARG A 694 -19.42 -25.58 -0.11
C ARG A 694 -20.31 -24.55 0.62
N ASN A 695 -20.44 -23.36 0.08
CA ASN A 695 -21.37 -22.34 0.52
C ASN A 695 -22.73 -22.50 -0.18
#